data_8abdae9141da427c1a4668edfbaa5366
#
_entry.id   8abdae9141da427c1a4668edfbaa5366
#
_cell.length_a   1.000
_cell.length_b   1.000
_cell.length_c   1.000
_cell.angle_alpha   90.00
_cell.angle_beta   90.00
_cell.angle_gamma   90.00
#
_symmetry.space_group_name_H-M   'P 1'
#
loop_
_entity.id
_entity.type
_entity.pdbx_description
1 polymer ?
#
loop_
_entity_poly.entity_id
_entity_poly.type
_entity_poly.pdbx_seq_one_letter_code
_entity_poly.pdbx_strand_id
1 'polypeptide(L)'
;MKKALVLLALLAGAARGADPYVGYVYPAGAQAGTTNRLVVGGQFFWSFKGVVAGEGVRVLDVELVPNFPPPVSEQRRYLVKWLAQIARGDRAQPRLPVESASYADWRSNRWYSALGELDAGKLSLVEHFLYTPRNALQMSPALSQKLLVTVAVDADAAPGVRELRVWGRNGFSPPRPFLVSAAPHLKKPLYVPPHRAQPPVPAVAAVPCVLDGQIMPGATDRWPLPLAKGRTLTFRVRGRELQPYIGDAVPGFFNPVLRLVGRAGETLAFADDFFYHPDPVLTFTAPEDGDYALEIHDNLYRGREDFTYEIAVEEGARLPSVRDLSLSPLPAWEIPADARVADVAGVIAAPGQANAHELEVREPGTLGIDLLARRAGSPLDARVTVWRGADRIARIDDVTNAFQFGSIIQAECDPVGRVCFDRPGRYELRVEDEAGRGGQDFFYALRVHRPAPRFAVWCRKSGLALRAWWGGARVAFEVVRRDGFDGAVTLEENDFVKFKPNVIPAESNRVVVTAVSKLQKPLAPTNMTLTASAVVDGFHVTVPVVPADEYNQAFAWYHLIPARTFAFVGLPGNRPKPQKKNAPPKKKAPPGKLLPPKSPVAPPPGPSAGARQGKTACAPGRRAQKKNEVFVFSPLRT
;
A
#
# COMPACT_ATOMS: atom_id res chain seq x y z
N MET A 1 44.55 -14.24 1.71
CA MET A 1 43.57 -14.86 2.61
C MET A 1 42.99 -13.91 3.65
N LYS A 2 43.74 -13.11 4.40
CA LYS A 2 43.19 -12.17 5.42
C LYS A 2 42.23 -11.10 4.85
N LYS A 3 42.49 -10.57 3.64
CA LYS A 3 41.58 -9.56 3.01
C LYS A 3 40.25 -10.16 2.51
N ALA A 4 40.24 -11.43 2.09
CA ALA A 4 39.02 -12.13 1.68
C ALA A 4 38.14 -12.49 2.90
N LEU A 5 38.75 -12.82 4.05
CA LEU A 5 38.00 -13.06 5.28
C LEU A 5 37.32 -11.80 5.84
N VAL A 6 37.99 -10.63 5.71
CA VAL A 6 37.41 -9.35 6.13
C VAL A 6 36.23 -8.94 5.21
N LEU A 7 36.32 -9.22 3.90
CA LEU A 7 35.24 -8.97 2.95
C LEU A 7 34.05 -9.91 3.21
N LEU A 8 34.28 -11.19 3.53
CA LEU A 8 33.24 -12.14 3.92
C LEU A 8 32.58 -11.75 5.25
N ALA A 9 33.37 -11.26 6.23
CA ALA A 9 32.83 -10.77 7.50
C ALA A 9 32.02 -9.47 7.36
N LEU A 10 32.39 -8.59 6.41
CA LEU A 10 31.59 -7.40 6.07
C LEU A 10 30.31 -7.75 5.31
N LEU A 11 30.32 -8.79 4.47
CA LEU A 11 29.13 -9.31 3.80
C LEU A 11 28.19 -10.07 4.76
N ALA A 12 28.73 -10.78 5.74
CA ALA A 12 27.94 -11.44 6.77
C ALA A 12 27.28 -10.45 7.77
N GLY A 13 27.83 -9.25 7.92
CA GLY A 13 27.25 -8.18 8.75
C GLY A 13 26.08 -7.44 8.10
N ALA A 14 25.81 -7.65 6.81
CA ALA A 14 24.80 -6.90 6.04
C ALA A 14 23.52 -7.70 5.72
N ALA A 15 23.44 -8.97 6.11
CA ALA A 15 22.20 -9.74 5.99
C ALA A 15 21.22 -9.37 7.13
N ARG A 16 20.73 -8.13 7.17
CA ARG A 16 19.46 -7.82 7.83
C ARG A 16 18.40 -8.57 7.04
N GLY A 17 17.74 -9.54 7.67
CA GLY A 17 16.59 -10.20 7.05
C GLY A 17 15.57 -9.16 6.62
N ALA A 18 14.84 -9.41 5.53
CA ALA A 18 13.81 -8.51 5.05
C ALA A 18 12.68 -8.35 6.09
N ASP A 19 12.01 -7.20 6.06
CA ASP A 19 10.77 -6.98 6.80
C ASP A 19 9.70 -7.98 6.32
N PRO A 20 8.76 -8.42 7.16
CA PRO A 20 7.63 -9.20 6.70
C PRO A 20 6.88 -8.45 5.59
N TYR A 21 6.34 -9.18 4.63
CA TYR A 21 5.52 -8.61 3.56
C TYR A 21 4.18 -9.33 3.50
N VAL A 22 3.07 -8.60 3.68
CA VAL A 22 1.72 -9.12 3.50
C VAL A 22 1.26 -8.81 2.08
N GLY A 23 0.95 -9.83 1.32
CA GLY A 23 0.41 -9.73 -0.03
C GLY A 23 -1.10 -9.60 -0.03
N TYR A 24 -1.79 -10.43 0.74
CA TYR A 24 -3.26 -10.41 0.86
C TYR A 24 -3.72 -10.89 2.23
N VAL A 25 -4.99 -10.58 2.53
CA VAL A 25 -5.75 -11.11 3.67
C VAL A 25 -7.07 -11.66 3.15
N TYR A 26 -7.45 -12.87 3.57
CA TYR A 26 -8.72 -13.49 3.18
C TYR A 26 -9.40 -14.22 4.35
N PRO A 27 -10.67 -13.95 4.66
CA PRO A 27 -11.42 -12.79 4.19
C PRO A 27 -10.79 -11.47 4.62
N ALA A 28 -11.03 -10.39 3.88
CA ALA A 28 -10.43 -9.08 4.13
C ALA A 28 -11.20 -8.26 5.17
N GLY A 29 -12.27 -8.82 5.73
CA GLY A 29 -13.07 -8.18 6.76
C GLY A 29 -13.86 -9.18 7.60
N ALA A 30 -14.62 -8.65 8.57
CA ALA A 30 -15.52 -9.41 9.42
C ALA A 30 -16.59 -8.54 10.08
N GLN A 31 -17.70 -9.16 10.45
CA GLN A 31 -18.75 -8.52 11.22
C GLN A 31 -18.31 -8.28 12.67
N ALA A 32 -18.69 -7.16 13.26
CA ALA A 32 -18.54 -6.89 14.68
C ALA A 32 -19.20 -7.98 15.55
N GLY A 33 -18.58 -8.35 16.66
CA GLY A 33 -19.05 -9.42 17.54
C GLY A 33 -18.72 -10.83 17.08
N THR A 34 -17.93 -11.02 16.01
CA THR A 34 -17.62 -12.35 15.45
C THR A 34 -16.16 -12.74 15.62
N THR A 35 -15.92 -14.06 15.63
CA THR A 35 -14.57 -14.64 15.57
C THR A 35 -14.33 -15.27 14.20
N ASN A 36 -13.22 -14.91 13.56
CA ASN A 36 -12.92 -15.33 12.21
C ASN A 36 -11.50 -15.88 12.09
N ARG A 37 -11.32 -16.89 11.22
CA ARG A 37 -10.01 -17.34 10.77
C ARG A 37 -9.68 -16.68 9.43
N LEU A 38 -8.51 -16.03 9.39
CA LEU A 38 -8.00 -15.34 8.21
C LEU A 38 -6.79 -16.08 7.68
N VAL A 39 -6.67 -16.15 6.37
CA VAL A 39 -5.43 -16.53 5.69
C VAL A 39 -4.70 -15.25 5.31
N VAL A 40 -3.50 -15.07 5.82
CA VAL A 40 -2.62 -13.95 5.48
C VAL A 40 -1.49 -14.49 4.63
N GLY A 41 -1.52 -14.17 3.33
CA GLY A 41 -0.47 -14.60 2.39
C GLY A 41 0.62 -13.54 2.24
N GLY A 42 1.87 -13.99 2.06
CA GLY A 42 2.99 -13.05 1.94
C GLY A 42 4.37 -13.69 1.91
N GLN A 43 5.38 -12.94 2.37
CA GLN A 43 6.79 -13.35 2.41
C GLN A 43 7.44 -13.01 3.75
N PHE A 44 8.57 -13.68 4.04
CA PHE A 44 9.43 -13.43 5.19
C PHE A 44 8.73 -13.62 6.54
N PHE A 45 7.75 -14.54 6.59
CA PHE A 45 7.02 -14.89 7.80
C PHE A 45 7.78 -15.84 8.73
N TRP A 46 8.86 -16.47 8.26
CA TRP A 46 9.68 -17.41 9.07
C TRP A 46 10.22 -16.81 10.37
N SER A 47 10.30 -15.47 10.48
CA SER A 47 10.75 -14.76 11.69
C SER A 47 9.66 -13.91 12.33
N PHE A 48 8.40 -14.12 11.99
CA PHE A 48 7.29 -13.36 12.56
C PHE A 48 7.25 -13.50 14.09
N LYS A 49 6.71 -12.49 14.75
CA LYS A 49 6.50 -12.42 16.20
C LYS A 49 5.05 -12.22 16.57
N GLY A 50 4.25 -11.72 15.65
CA GLY A 50 2.83 -11.51 15.85
C GLY A 50 2.18 -10.76 14.70
N VAL A 51 0.88 -10.56 14.86
CA VAL A 51 0.01 -9.80 13.98
C VAL A 51 -0.68 -8.72 14.81
N VAL A 52 -0.89 -7.56 14.24
CA VAL A 52 -1.73 -6.49 14.77
C VAL A 52 -2.80 -6.16 13.73
N ALA A 53 -4.04 -5.89 14.16
CA ALA A 53 -5.16 -5.70 13.26
C ALA A 53 -5.99 -4.43 13.56
N GLY A 54 -5.44 -3.52 14.36
CA GLY A 54 -6.09 -2.25 14.70
C GLY A 54 -7.08 -2.35 15.88
N GLU A 55 -7.70 -1.21 16.19
CA GLU A 55 -8.60 -1.06 17.32
C GLU A 55 -9.87 -1.90 17.16
N GLY A 56 -10.34 -2.52 18.25
CA GLY A 56 -11.52 -3.37 18.26
C GLY A 56 -11.34 -4.73 17.58
N VAL A 57 -10.10 -5.09 17.18
CA VAL A 57 -9.78 -6.39 16.57
C VAL A 57 -8.67 -7.06 17.37
N ARG A 58 -9.01 -8.12 18.10
CA ARG A 58 -8.06 -8.89 18.91
C ARG A 58 -7.55 -10.10 18.15
N VAL A 59 -6.24 -10.24 18.04
CA VAL A 59 -5.61 -11.44 17.49
C VAL A 59 -5.54 -12.50 18.60
N LEU A 60 -6.22 -13.62 18.41
CA LEU A 60 -6.30 -14.71 19.38
C LEU A 60 -5.22 -15.77 19.15
N ASP A 61 -4.93 -16.08 17.88
CA ASP A 61 -3.95 -17.10 17.50
C ASP A 61 -3.30 -16.78 16.16
N VAL A 62 -2.04 -17.17 15.99
CA VAL A 62 -1.28 -17.02 14.74
C VAL A 62 -0.44 -18.27 14.52
N GLU A 63 -0.69 -18.97 13.43
CA GLU A 63 0.02 -20.19 13.07
C GLU A 63 0.65 -20.07 11.66
N LEU A 64 1.90 -20.45 11.51
CA LEU A 64 2.54 -20.54 10.19
C LEU A 64 2.02 -21.78 9.46
N VAL A 65 1.37 -21.54 8.32
CA VAL A 65 0.92 -22.61 7.44
C VAL A 65 2.13 -23.23 6.74
N PRO A 66 2.28 -24.56 6.75
CA PRO A 66 3.40 -25.21 6.09
C PRO A 66 3.35 -25.05 4.57
N ASN A 67 4.52 -25.09 3.94
CA ASN A 67 4.60 -25.14 2.49
C ASN A 67 4.06 -26.48 1.98
N PHE A 68 3.19 -26.43 0.98
CA PHE A 68 2.64 -27.63 0.37
C PHE A 68 3.60 -28.22 -0.66
N PRO A 69 3.73 -29.56 -0.69
CA PRO A 69 4.65 -30.23 -1.59
C PRO A 69 4.26 -30.05 -3.06
N PRO A 70 5.25 -30.09 -3.98
CA PRO A 70 5.01 -29.99 -5.41
C PRO A 70 3.97 -30.99 -5.95
N PRO A 71 3.26 -30.69 -7.05
CA PRO A 71 2.16 -31.51 -7.57
C PRO A 71 2.49 -32.97 -7.83
N VAL A 72 3.70 -33.28 -8.29
CA VAL A 72 4.12 -34.63 -8.66
C VAL A 72 4.96 -35.36 -7.59
N SER A 73 5.08 -34.78 -6.38
CA SER A 73 5.89 -35.38 -5.32
C SER A 73 5.21 -36.56 -4.63
N GLU A 74 6.01 -37.47 -4.08
CA GLU A 74 5.50 -38.58 -3.26
C GLU A 74 4.77 -38.10 -2.02
N GLN A 75 5.28 -37.03 -1.42
CA GLN A 75 4.66 -36.38 -0.26
C GLN A 75 3.24 -35.91 -0.57
N ARG A 76 3.01 -35.34 -1.75
CA ARG A 76 1.66 -34.93 -2.17
C ARG A 76 0.76 -36.15 -2.35
N ARG A 77 1.24 -37.23 -2.99
CA ARG A 77 0.48 -38.46 -3.16
C ARG A 77 0.07 -39.08 -1.82
N TYR A 78 0.98 -39.02 -0.85
CA TYR A 78 0.70 -39.49 0.51
C TYR A 78 -0.38 -38.66 1.20
N LEU A 79 -0.31 -37.31 1.13
CA LEU A 79 -1.33 -36.41 1.68
C LEU A 79 -2.69 -36.66 1.07
N VAL A 80 -2.78 -36.78 -0.25
CA VAL A 80 -4.01 -37.04 -0.99
C VAL A 80 -4.64 -38.35 -0.54
N LYS A 81 -3.81 -39.42 -0.38
CA LYS A 81 -4.27 -40.71 0.12
C LYS A 81 -4.84 -40.62 1.54
N TRP A 82 -4.14 -39.89 2.43
CA TRP A 82 -4.60 -39.72 3.81
C TRP A 82 -5.87 -38.89 3.91
N LEU A 83 -5.97 -37.78 3.17
CA LEU A 83 -7.20 -36.99 3.08
C LEU A 83 -8.40 -37.82 2.58
N ALA A 84 -8.18 -38.64 1.56
CA ALA A 84 -9.22 -39.53 1.06
C ALA A 84 -9.64 -40.61 2.10
N GLN A 85 -8.74 -41.06 2.95
CA GLN A 85 -9.00 -41.93 4.08
C GLN A 85 -9.81 -41.23 5.17
N ILE A 86 -9.40 -40.01 5.56
CA ILE A 86 -10.12 -39.17 6.53
C ILE A 86 -11.55 -38.88 6.04
N ALA A 87 -11.74 -38.63 4.74
CA ALA A 87 -13.06 -38.40 4.16
C ALA A 87 -14.01 -39.63 4.26
N ARG A 88 -13.46 -40.82 4.42
CA ARG A 88 -14.21 -42.07 4.67
C ARG A 88 -14.41 -42.39 6.16
N GLY A 89 -13.99 -41.47 7.04
CA GLY A 89 -14.14 -41.60 8.49
C GLY A 89 -12.92 -42.20 9.21
N ASP A 90 -11.89 -42.65 8.49
CA ASP A 90 -10.69 -43.22 9.07
C ASP A 90 -9.59 -42.13 9.17
N ARG A 91 -9.31 -41.70 10.38
CA ARG A 91 -8.32 -40.65 10.68
C ARG A 91 -6.92 -41.20 10.98
N ALA A 92 -6.76 -42.55 11.03
CA ALA A 92 -5.47 -43.16 11.31
C ALA A 92 -4.42 -42.75 10.29
N GLN A 93 -3.20 -42.53 10.75
CA GLN A 93 -2.10 -42.22 9.83
C GLN A 93 -1.73 -43.43 8.99
N PRO A 94 -1.77 -43.37 7.65
CA PRO A 94 -1.29 -44.44 6.80
C PRO A 94 0.21 -44.67 7.03
N ARG A 95 0.65 -45.92 6.85
CA ARG A 95 2.08 -46.24 6.94
C ARG A 95 2.89 -45.36 5.97
N LEU A 96 3.87 -44.62 6.51
CA LEU A 96 4.77 -43.81 5.69
C LEU A 96 5.58 -44.72 4.75
N PRO A 97 5.67 -44.39 3.46
CA PRO A 97 6.65 -45.04 2.60
C PRO A 97 8.04 -44.76 3.15
N VAL A 98 8.87 -45.78 3.18
CA VAL A 98 10.25 -45.85 3.70
C VAL A 98 10.98 -44.52 3.94
N GLU A 99 11.77 -44.50 5.00
CA GLU A 99 12.65 -43.47 5.55
C GLU A 99 13.52 -42.72 4.53
N SER A 100 12.94 -41.90 3.68
CA SER A 100 13.75 -40.99 2.87
C SER A 100 13.96 -39.65 3.60
N ALA A 101 15.12 -39.04 3.40
CA ALA A 101 15.45 -37.73 3.93
C ALA A 101 14.39 -36.64 3.55
N SER A 102 13.63 -36.86 2.48
CA SER A 102 12.53 -36.00 2.03
C SER A 102 11.35 -35.90 3.01
N TYR A 103 11.24 -36.82 3.96
CA TYR A 103 10.21 -36.79 5.00
C TYR A 103 10.68 -36.24 6.35
N ALA A 104 11.95 -35.86 6.50
CA ALA A 104 12.47 -35.30 7.75
C ALA A 104 11.78 -33.98 8.11
N ASP A 105 11.62 -33.07 7.12
CA ASP A 105 10.90 -31.80 7.30
C ASP A 105 9.40 -32.03 7.54
N TRP A 106 8.85 -33.10 7.00
CA TRP A 106 7.47 -33.49 7.20
C TRP A 106 7.15 -33.85 8.65
N ARG A 107 8.03 -34.66 9.29
CA ARG A 107 7.84 -35.06 10.70
C ARG A 107 7.87 -33.88 11.67
N SER A 108 8.61 -32.84 11.34
CA SER A 108 8.68 -31.60 12.12
C SER A 108 7.45 -30.69 11.92
N ASN A 109 6.67 -30.93 10.87
CA ASN A 109 5.52 -30.12 10.52
C ASN A 109 4.24 -30.66 11.16
N ARG A 110 3.69 -29.92 12.12
CA ARG A 110 2.52 -30.30 12.89
C ARG A 110 1.27 -30.55 12.03
N TRP A 111 1.08 -29.85 10.92
CA TRP A 111 -0.07 -30.04 10.03
C TRP A 111 0.01 -31.35 9.26
N TYR A 112 1.20 -31.83 8.95
CA TYR A 112 1.36 -33.08 8.19
C TYR A 112 1.49 -34.29 9.11
N SER A 113 2.23 -34.16 10.20
CA SER A 113 2.42 -35.26 11.14
C SER A 113 1.14 -35.62 11.92
N ALA A 114 0.24 -34.65 12.09
CA ALA A 114 -1.00 -34.80 12.84
C ALA A 114 -2.25 -34.46 11.99
N LEU A 115 -2.23 -34.75 10.68
CA LEU A 115 -3.32 -34.41 9.76
C LEU A 115 -4.67 -34.98 10.23
N GLY A 116 -4.68 -36.21 10.78
CA GLY A 116 -5.88 -36.84 11.33
C GLY A 116 -6.44 -36.19 12.59
N GLU A 117 -5.65 -35.36 13.28
CA GLU A 117 -6.04 -34.63 14.49
C GLU A 117 -6.54 -33.21 14.20
N LEU A 118 -6.37 -32.71 12.98
CA LEU A 118 -6.80 -31.37 12.59
C LEU A 118 -8.33 -31.23 12.65
N ASP A 119 -8.79 -30.05 13.06
CA ASP A 119 -10.19 -29.67 12.98
C ASP A 119 -10.67 -29.58 11.51
N ALA A 120 -11.99 -29.64 11.30
CA ALA A 120 -12.59 -29.62 9.96
C ALA A 120 -12.20 -28.37 9.15
N GLY A 121 -12.05 -27.21 9.80
CA GLY A 121 -11.64 -25.97 9.15
C GLY A 121 -10.19 -26.03 8.63
N LYS A 122 -9.27 -26.56 9.42
CA LYS A 122 -7.88 -26.77 8.99
C LYS A 122 -7.77 -27.83 7.91
N LEU A 123 -8.54 -28.92 7.99
CA LEU A 123 -8.61 -29.94 6.93
C LEU A 123 -9.08 -29.33 5.60
N SER A 124 -10.14 -28.52 5.64
CA SER A 124 -10.63 -27.81 4.45
C SER A 124 -9.58 -26.85 3.86
N LEU A 125 -8.79 -26.19 4.71
CA LEU A 125 -7.67 -25.36 4.25
C LEU A 125 -6.55 -26.19 3.63
N VAL A 126 -6.21 -27.35 4.19
CA VAL A 126 -5.23 -28.29 3.59
C VAL A 126 -5.69 -28.71 2.21
N GLU A 127 -6.95 -29.10 2.07
CA GLU A 127 -7.52 -29.47 0.76
C GLU A 127 -7.48 -28.29 -0.20
N HIS A 128 -7.95 -27.12 0.22
CA HIS A 128 -7.92 -25.90 -0.58
C HIS A 128 -6.50 -25.62 -1.12
N PHE A 129 -5.49 -25.54 -0.26
CA PHE A 129 -4.11 -25.24 -0.70
C PHE A 129 -3.48 -26.36 -1.52
N LEU A 130 -3.87 -27.59 -1.28
CA LEU A 130 -3.36 -28.74 -2.01
C LEU A 130 -3.92 -28.80 -3.45
N TYR A 131 -5.19 -28.45 -3.64
CA TYR A 131 -5.88 -28.60 -4.92
C TYR A 131 -6.07 -27.30 -5.69
N THR A 132 -5.89 -26.14 -5.06
CA THR A 132 -5.97 -24.84 -5.76
C THR A 132 -5.06 -24.83 -6.98
N PRO A 133 -5.58 -24.52 -8.17
CA PRO A 133 -4.77 -24.37 -9.37
C PRO A 133 -3.69 -23.32 -9.17
N ARG A 134 -2.46 -23.63 -9.53
CA ARG A 134 -1.33 -22.70 -9.47
C ARG A 134 -0.75 -22.50 -10.84
N ASN A 135 -0.69 -21.26 -11.28
CA ASN A 135 0.07 -20.92 -12.47
C ASN A 135 1.54 -20.79 -12.08
N ALA A 136 2.36 -21.79 -12.43
CA ALA A 136 3.79 -21.80 -12.15
C ALA A 136 4.56 -20.65 -12.81
N LEU A 137 4.01 -20.08 -13.88
CA LEU A 137 4.62 -18.96 -14.61
C LEU A 137 4.33 -17.59 -13.98
N GLN A 138 3.38 -17.52 -13.05
CA GLN A 138 2.96 -16.28 -12.37
C GLN A 138 3.17 -16.39 -10.86
N MET A 139 4.37 -16.77 -10.44
CA MET A 139 4.74 -16.80 -9.03
C MET A 139 4.65 -15.39 -8.45
N SER A 140 3.79 -15.21 -7.46
CA SER A 140 3.68 -13.96 -6.71
C SER A 140 4.32 -14.09 -5.33
N PRO A 141 5.09 -13.11 -4.87
CA PRO A 141 5.57 -13.05 -3.50
C PRO A 141 4.46 -13.21 -2.46
N ALA A 142 3.25 -12.73 -2.79
CA ALA A 142 2.06 -12.86 -1.95
C ALA A 142 1.65 -14.32 -1.64
N LEU A 143 2.10 -15.28 -2.45
CA LEU A 143 1.71 -16.68 -2.34
C LEU A 143 2.79 -17.58 -1.73
N SER A 144 3.95 -17.03 -1.38
CA SER A 144 5.10 -17.86 -0.98
C SER A 144 4.94 -18.47 0.41
N GLN A 145 4.35 -17.73 1.34
CA GLN A 145 4.11 -18.17 2.72
C GLN A 145 2.71 -17.73 3.17
N LYS A 146 2.17 -18.42 4.16
CA LYS A 146 0.84 -18.12 4.71
C LYS A 146 0.85 -18.22 6.23
N LEU A 147 0.10 -17.32 6.88
CA LEU A 147 -0.28 -17.44 8.28
C LEU A 147 -1.78 -17.72 8.35
N LEU A 148 -2.17 -18.60 9.25
CA LEU A 148 -3.54 -18.74 9.71
C LEU A 148 -3.68 -17.87 10.95
N VAL A 149 -4.53 -16.84 10.89
CA VAL A 149 -4.71 -15.86 11.96
C VAL A 149 -6.14 -15.95 12.45
N THR A 150 -6.33 -16.20 13.74
CA THR A 150 -7.66 -16.15 14.36
C THR A 150 -7.84 -14.79 15.01
N VAL A 151 -8.87 -14.06 14.61
CA VAL A 151 -9.22 -12.75 15.16
C VAL A 151 -10.62 -12.76 15.75
N ALA A 152 -10.79 -12.05 16.86
CA ALA A 152 -12.10 -11.69 17.41
C ALA A 152 -12.31 -10.19 17.19
N VAL A 153 -13.43 -9.82 16.59
CA VAL A 153 -13.87 -8.43 16.46
C VAL A 153 -14.81 -8.13 17.62
N ASP A 154 -14.53 -7.06 18.35
CA ASP A 154 -15.35 -6.67 19.49
C ASP A 154 -16.77 -6.28 19.03
N ALA A 155 -17.78 -6.54 19.85
CA ALA A 155 -19.17 -6.33 19.48
C ALA A 155 -19.53 -4.85 19.28
N ASP A 156 -18.81 -3.97 19.97
CA ASP A 156 -18.93 -2.52 19.91
C ASP A 156 -17.89 -1.87 18.98
N ALA A 157 -17.12 -2.68 18.23
CA ALA A 157 -16.16 -2.15 17.26
C ALA A 157 -16.90 -1.36 16.17
N ALA A 158 -16.61 -0.06 16.09
CA ALA A 158 -17.18 0.80 15.06
C ALA A 158 -16.84 0.29 13.65
N PRO A 159 -17.81 0.29 12.71
CA PRO A 159 -17.54 -0.06 11.32
C PRO A 159 -16.45 0.82 10.73
N GLY A 160 -15.62 0.23 9.86
CA GLY A 160 -14.55 0.96 9.17
C GLY A 160 -13.29 0.14 8.96
N VAL A 161 -12.31 0.79 8.36
CA VAL A 161 -11.04 0.17 7.99
C VAL A 161 -10.09 0.07 9.19
N ARG A 162 -9.48 -1.07 9.33
CA ARG A 162 -8.32 -1.33 10.21
C ARG A 162 -7.10 -1.67 9.36
N GLU A 163 -5.92 -1.53 9.94
CA GLU A 163 -4.66 -1.90 9.29
C GLU A 163 -4.11 -3.17 9.91
N LEU A 164 -4.19 -4.27 9.16
CA LEU A 164 -3.57 -5.53 9.56
C LEU A 164 -2.11 -5.54 9.14
N ARG A 165 -1.21 -5.86 10.06
CA ARG A 165 0.23 -5.95 9.84
C ARG A 165 0.81 -7.19 10.51
N VAL A 166 1.75 -7.83 9.84
CA VAL A 166 2.63 -8.82 10.44
C VAL A 166 3.89 -8.12 10.90
N TRP A 167 4.37 -8.42 12.10
CA TRP A 167 5.62 -7.88 12.59
C TRP A 167 6.60 -8.95 13.03
N GLY A 168 7.89 -8.64 12.95
CA GLY A 168 8.98 -9.53 13.27
C GLY A 168 10.19 -8.81 13.84
N ARG A 169 11.32 -9.50 13.86
CA ARG A 169 12.59 -8.94 14.39
C ARG A 169 13.11 -7.76 13.60
N ASN A 170 12.75 -7.65 12.34
CA ASN A 170 13.29 -6.65 11.41
C ASN A 170 12.39 -5.41 11.33
N GLY A 171 11.06 -5.59 11.41
CA GLY A 171 10.10 -4.50 11.28
C GLY A 171 8.68 -4.99 11.16
N PHE A 172 7.84 -4.13 10.61
CA PHE A 172 6.45 -4.41 10.26
C PHE A 172 6.31 -4.59 8.75
N SER A 173 5.33 -5.38 8.36
CA SER A 173 4.86 -5.37 6.97
C SER A 173 4.19 -4.03 6.67
N PRO A 174 4.12 -3.63 5.39
CA PRO A 174 3.11 -2.68 4.95
C PRO A 174 1.72 -3.13 5.40
N PRO A 175 0.81 -2.19 5.73
CA PRO A 175 -0.54 -2.54 6.16
C PRO A 175 -1.36 -3.15 5.02
N ARG A 176 -2.31 -4.02 5.40
CA ARG A 176 -3.42 -4.40 4.54
C ARG A 176 -4.72 -3.97 5.19
N PRO A 177 -5.67 -3.45 4.39
CA PRO A 177 -7.00 -3.14 4.91
C PRO A 177 -7.66 -4.40 5.47
N PHE A 178 -8.30 -4.23 6.63
CA PHE A 178 -9.20 -5.19 7.23
C PHE A 178 -10.47 -4.43 7.63
N LEU A 179 -11.61 -4.82 7.06
CA LEU A 179 -12.85 -4.08 7.23
C LEU A 179 -13.69 -4.66 8.36
N VAL A 180 -14.03 -3.83 9.33
CA VAL A 180 -15.06 -4.14 10.33
C VAL A 180 -16.39 -3.64 9.80
N SER A 181 -17.39 -4.51 9.72
CA SER A 181 -18.74 -4.17 9.27
C SER A 181 -19.79 -4.45 10.36
N ALA A 182 -20.91 -3.73 10.31
CA ALA A 182 -22.09 -4.08 11.09
C ALA A 182 -22.91 -5.20 10.41
N ALA A 183 -22.77 -5.33 9.09
CA ALA A 183 -23.49 -6.32 8.28
C ALA A 183 -22.85 -7.70 8.34
N PRO A 184 -23.62 -8.78 8.22
CA PRO A 184 -23.10 -10.15 8.18
C PRO A 184 -22.29 -10.40 6.92
N HIS A 185 -21.25 -11.25 7.06
CA HIS A 185 -20.40 -11.68 5.98
C HIS A 185 -20.81 -13.07 5.48
N LEU A 186 -21.13 -13.17 4.18
CA LEU A 186 -21.32 -14.42 3.46
C LEU A 186 -20.01 -14.78 2.77
N LYS A 187 -19.49 -15.97 3.07
CA LYS A 187 -18.20 -16.41 2.53
C LYS A 187 -18.40 -17.43 1.43
N LYS A 188 -17.72 -17.22 0.31
CA LYS A 188 -17.62 -18.26 -0.71
C LYS A 188 -16.93 -19.48 -0.12
N PRO A 189 -17.44 -20.70 -0.36
CA PRO A 189 -16.77 -21.92 0.03
C PRO A 189 -15.35 -22.01 -0.54
N LEU A 190 -14.45 -22.61 0.22
CA LEU A 190 -13.10 -22.88 -0.24
C LEU A 190 -13.12 -23.83 -1.45
N TYR A 191 -12.17 -23.62 -2.37
CA TYR A 191 -12.00 -24.49 -3.51
C TYR A 191 -11.75 -25.94 -3.07
N VAL A 192 -12.48 -26.86 -3.63
CA VAL A 192 -12.29 -28.32 -3.44
C VAL A 192 -11.88 -28.98 -4.76
N PRO A 193 -11.32 -30.21 -4.72
CA PRO A 193 -10.92 -30.91 -5.94
C PRO A 193 -12.06 -31.07 -6.92
N PRO A 194 -11.81 -31.05 -8.25
CA PRO A 194 -12.86 -31.20 -9.28
C PRO A 194 -13.67 -32.49 -9.21
N HIS A 195 -13.12 -33.56 -8.61
CA HIS A 195 -13.80 -34.83 -8.43
C HIS A 195 -14.76 -34.88 -7.22
N ARG A 196 -14.80 -33.80 -6.42
CA ARG A 196 -15.78 -33.62 -5.34
C ARG A 196 -16.85 -32.63 -5.76
N ALA A 197 -18.06 -32.82 -5.23
CA ALA A 197 -19.11 -31.83 -5.37
C ALA A 197 -18.63 -30.50 -4.74
N GLN A 198 -18.72 -29.42 -5.51
CA GLN A 198 -18.43 -28.10 -4.99
C GLN A 198 -19.49 -27.72 -3.95
N PRO A 199 -19.13 -27.25 -2.75
CA PRO A 199 -20.10 -26.73 -1.80
C PRO A 199 -20.92 -25.61 -2.43
N PRO A 200 -22.23 -25.52 -2.17
CA PRO A 200 -23.06 -24.45 -2.71
C PRO A 200 -22.60 -23.10 -2.18
N VAL A 201 -22.56 -22.09 -3.06
CA VAL A 201 -22.38 -20.70 -2.66
C VAL A 201 -23.65 -20.25 -1.95
N PRO A 202 -23.57 -19.60 -0.77
CA PRO A 202 -24.75 -19.15 -0.05
C PRO A 202 -25.54 -18.12 -0.86
N ALA A 203 -26.86 -18.23 -0.84
CA ALA A 203 -27.73 -17.24 -1.48
C ALA A 203 -27.73 -15.92 -0.69
N VAL A 204 -27.83 -14.80 -1.40
CA VAL A 204 -27.99 -13.45 -0.83
C VAL A 204 -29.46 -13.25 -0.46
N ALA A 205 -29.86 -13.84 0.66
CA ALA A 205 -31.25 -13.82 1.11
C ALA A 205 -31.61 -12.59 1.94
N ALA A 206 -30.63 -11.99 2.60
CA ALA A 206 -30.82 -10.82 3.46
C ALA A 206 -29.81 -9.72 3.15
N VAL A 207 -30.24 -8.47 3.20
CA VAL A 207 -29.40 -7.28 3.06
C VAL A 207 -29.68 -6.32 4.23
N PRO A 208 -28.70 -5.51 4.68
CA PRO A 208 -27.34 -5.44 4.11
C PRO A 208 -26.50 -6.67 4.44
N CYS A 209 -25.58 -7.02 3.54
CA CYS A 209 -24.58 -8.08 3.78
C CYS A 209 -23.29 -7.78 3.01
N VAL A 210 -22.23 -8.53 3.30
CA VAL A 210 -20.95 -8.48 2.59
C VAL A 210 -20.65 -9.87 2.05
N LEU A 211 -20.24 -9.95 0.78
CA LEU A 211 -19.88 -11.20 0.12
C LEU A 211 -18.35 -11.26 0.01
N ASP A 212 -17.75 -12.28 0.62
CA ASP A 212 -16.29 -12.50 0.60
C ASP A 212 -15.91 -13.62 -0.36
N GLY A 213 -14.98 -13.36 -1.28
CA GLY A 213 -14.49 -14.38 -2.19
C GLY A 213 -13.05 -14.20 -2.64
N GLN A 214 -12.60 -15.21 -3.40
CA GLN A 214 -11.29 -15.24 -4.08
C GLN A 214 -11.51 -15.78 -5.50
N ILE A 215 -11.00 -15.05 -6.50
CA ILE A 215 -11.10 -15.46 -7.90
C ILE A 215 -9.96 -16.43 -8.23
N MET A 216 -10.29 -17.68 -8.53
CA MET A 216 -9.34 -18.68 -8.99
C MET A 216 -9.13 -18.60 -10.51
N PRO A 217 -8.03 -19.14 -11.06
CA PRO A 217 -7.74 -19.08 -12.50
C PRO A 217 -8.90 -19.55 -13.37
N GLY A 218 -9.38 -18.70 -14.28
CA GLY A 218 -10.49 -18.98 -15.19
C GLY A 218 -11.87 -19.05 -14.50
N ALA A 219 -11.98 -18.66 -13.24
CA ALA A 219 -13.22 -18.76 -12.48
C ALA A 219 -14.08 -17.48 -12.61
N THR A 220 -15.38 -17.70 -12.60
CA THR A 220 -16.42 -16.71 -12.32
C THR A 220 -17.14 -17.15 -11.06
N ASP A 221 -17.15 -16.30 -10.05
CA ASP A 221 -17.90 -16.56 -8.82
C ASP A 221 -19.34 -16.12 -9.01
N ARG A 222 -20.28 -17.02 -8.68
CA ARG A 222 -21.71 -16.80 -8.89
C ARG A 222 -22.45 -16.90 -7.56
N TRP A 223 -23.08 -15.78 -7.18
CA TRP A 223 -23.85 -15.63 -5.94
C TRP A 223 -25.34 -15.69 -6.27
N PRO A 224 -26.09 -16.71 -5.82
CA PRO A 224 -27.53 -16.77 -6.00
C PRO A 224 -28.21 -15.58 -5.32
N LEU A 225 -29.13 -14.92 -6.03
CA LEU A 225 -29.74 -13.65 -5.63
C LEU A 225 -31.26 -13.71 -5.91
N PRO A 226 -32.06 -14.27 -5.00
CA PRO A 226 -33.52 -14.23 -5.13
C PRO A 226 -34.04 -12.81 -4.87
N LEU A 227 -34.76 -12.22 -5.82
CA LEU A 227 -35.32 -10.87 -5.72
C LEU A 227 -36.80 -10.85 -6.03
N ALA A 228 -37.54 -10.03 -5.27
CA ALA A 228 -38.90 -9.65 -5.61
C ALA A 228 -38.91 -8.50 -6.63
N LYS A 229 -39.96 -8.46 -7.47
CA LYS A 229 -40.20 -7.38 -8.43
C LYS A 229 -40.14 -6.01 -7.78
N GLY A 230 -39.43 -5.08 -8.42
CA GLY A 230 -39.25 -3.70 -7.98
C GLY A 230 -38.23 -3.50 -6.88
N ARG A 231 -37.67 -4.58 -6.34
CA ARG A 231 -36.58 -4.48 -5.35
C ARG A 231 -35.31 -3.95 -6.01
N THR A 232 -34.73 -2.91 -5.42
CA THR A 232 -33.51 -2.28 -5.91
C THR A 232 -32.37 -2.55 -4.95
N LEU A 233 -31.26 -3.04 -5.46
CA LEU A 233 -30.03 -3.25 -4.70
C LEU A 233 -28.84 -2.55 -5.35
N THR A 234 -27.91 -2.12 -4.51
CA THR A 234 -26.59 -1.63 -4.92
C THR A 234 -25.51 -2.58 -4.46
N PHE A 235 -24.64 -2.97 -5.38
CA PHE A 235 -23.49 -3.83 -5.19
C PHE A 235 -22.22 -3.00 -5.35
N ARG A 236 -21.39 -2.96 -4.33
CA ARG A 236 -20.11 -2.25 -4.34
C ARG A 236 -18.97 -3.22 -4.12
N VAL A 237 -18.12 -3.38 -5.12
CA VAL A 237 -16.92 -4.22 -5.02
C VAL A 237 -15.80 -3.47 -4.30
N ARG A 238 -15.02 -4.20 -3.56
CA ARG A 238 -13.66 -3.87 -3.09
C ARG A 238 -12.76 -5.02 -3.47
N GLY A 239 -11.97 -4.83 -4.46
CA GLY A 239 -10.96 -5.79 -4.94
C GLY A 239 -9.62 -5.07 -5.03
N ARG A 240 -9.56 -4.08 -5.88
CA ARG A 240 -8.39 -3.24 -6.07
C ARG A 240 -8.03 -2.40 -4.83
N GLU A 241 -9.04 -1.96 -4.09
CA GLU A 241 -8.84 -1.22 -2.84
C GLU A 241 -8.16 -2.04 -1.75
N LEU A 242 -8.38 -3.36 -1.73
CA LEU A 242 -7.74 -4.26 -0.77
C LEU A 242 -6.23 -4.40 -1.06
N GLN A 243 -5.80 -4.07 -2.26
CA GLN A 243 -4.41 -4.26 -2.70
C GLN A 243 -3.98 -3.14 -3.67
N PRO A 244 -2.91 -2.41 -3.37
CA PRO A 244 -2.49 -1.23 -4.12
C PRO A 244 -1.69 -1.57 -5.40
N TYR A 245 -2.06 -2.62 -6.14
CA TYR A 245 -1.40 -3.00 -7.38
C TYR A 245 -2.20 -2.54 -8.61
N ILE A 246 -1.50 -2.29 -9.71
CA ILE A 246 -2.12 -1.92 -10.99
C ILE A 246 -2.64 -3.19 -11.67
N GLY A 247 -3.91 -3.18 -12.11
CA GLY A 247 -4.58 -4.33 -12.71
C GLY A 247 -3.85 -4.86 -13.95
N ASP A 248 -3.44 -3.98 -14.84
CA ASP A 248 -2.88 -4.33 -16.13
C ASP A 248 -1.34 -4.37 -16.21
N ALA A 249 -0.66 -4.16 -15.08
CA ALA A 249 0.80 -4.30 -15.03
C ALA A 249 1.25 -5.77 -15.11
N VAL A 250 2.54 -6.01 -15.29
CA VAL A 250 3.11 -7.36 -15.32
C VAL A 250 3.84 -7.63 -14.00
N PRO A 251 3.47 -8.66 -13.24
CA PRO A 251 2.30 -9.52 -13.43
C PRO A 251 1.00 -8.75 -13.20
N GLY A 252 -0.02 -9.01 -14.03
CA GLY A 252 -1.33 -8.39 -13.90
C GLY A 252 -1.97 -8.71 -12.54
N PHE A 253 -2.75 -7.78 -12.05
CA PHE A 253 -3.49 -7.93 -10.81
C PHE A 253 -5.00 -7.91 -11.05
N PHE A 254 -5.79 -8.23 -10.03
CA PHE A 254 -7.24 -8.33 -10.10
C PHE A 254 -7.89 -7.03 -10.59
N ASN A 255 -8.66 -7.13 -11.66
CA ASN A 255 -9.53 -6.06 -12.17
C ASN A 255 -10.96 -6.63 -12.24
N PRO A 256 -11.81 -6.33 -11.22
CA PRO A 256 -13.10 -6.98 -11.06
C PRO A 256 -14.12 -6.50 -12.08
N VAL A 257 -14.92 -7.44 -12.58
CA VAL A 257 -16.08 -7.18 -13.42
C VAL A 257 -17.31 -7.77 -12.74
N LEU A 258 -18.38 -6.97 -12.60
CA LEU A 258 -19.69 -7.42 -12.11
C LEU A 258 -20.65 -7.64 -13.27
N ARG A 259 -21.39 -8.73 -13.19
CA ARG A 259 -22.54 -9.02 -14.05
C ARG A 259 -23.72 -9.44 -13.19
N LEU A 260 -24.88 -8.91 -13.48
CA LEU A 260 -26.13 -9.47 -12.98
C LEU A 260 -26.79 -10.28 -14.09
N VAL A 261 -27.05 -11.54 -13.83
CA VAL A 261 -27.61 -12.46 -14.81
C VAL A 261 -28.99 -12.95 -14.37
N GLY A 262 -29.88 -13.08 -15.34
CA GLY A 262 -31.20 -13.64 -15.16
C GLY A 262 -31.20 -15.17 -15.16
N ARG A 263 -32.41 -15.74 -15.08
CA ARG A 263 -32.62 -17.19 -14.98
C ARG A 263 -32.13 -17.97 -16.20
N ALA A 264 -32.23 -17.40 -17.39
CA ALA A 264 -31.75 -18.01 -18.63
C ALA A 264 -30.24 -17.78 -18.87
N GLY A 265 -29.54 -17.09 -17.98
CA GLY A 265 -28.13 -16.75 -18.09
C GLY A 265 -27.84 -15.47 -18.89
N GLU A 266 -28.88 -14.74 -19.28
CA GLU A 266 -28.77 -13.45 -19.94
C GLU A 266 -28.18 -12.38 -19.01
N THR A 267 -27.36 -11.50 -19.55
CA THR A 267 -26.82 -10.37 -18.80
C THR A 267 -27.85 -9.24 -18.73
N LEU A 268 -28.30 -8.93 -17.54
CA LEU A 268 -29.30 -7.88 -17.27
C LEU A 268 -28.66 -6.54 -16.89
N ALA A 269 -27.50 -6.59 -16.25
CA ALA A 269 -26.72 -5.43 -15.89
C ALA A 269 -25.22 -5.79 -15.81
N PHE A 270 -24.38 -4.79 -16.00
CA PHE A 270 -22.93 -4.96 -16.09
C PHE A 270 -22.23 -3.71 -15.57
N ALA A 271 -21.10 -3.90 -14.87
CA ALA A 271 -20.18 -2.84 -14.47
C ALA A 271 -18.75 -3.42 -14.36
N ASP A 272 -17.75 -2.71 -14.87
CA ASP A 272 -16.32 -3.06 -14.77
C ASP A 272 -15.51 -2.03 -13.99
N ASP A 273 -15.96 -0.78 -13.97
CA ASP A 273 -15.35 0.33 -13.24
C ASP A 273 -16.45 1.18 -12.59
N PHE A 274 -16.06 2.03 -11.64
CA PHE A 274 -16.90 3.11 -11.16
C PHE A 274 -16.19 4.45 -11.43
N PHE A 275 -16.51 5.07 -12.55
CA PHE A 275 -15.81 6.20 -13.13
C PHE A 275 -14.30 5.90 -13.35
N TYR A 276 -13.43 6.49 -12.53
CA TYR A 276 -11.98 6.23 -12.57
C TYR A 276 -11.53 5.21 -11.54
N HIS A 277 -12.44 4.71 -10.74
CA HIS A 277 -12.15 3.72 -9.73
C HIS A 277 -12.31 2.32 -10.32
N PRO A 278 -11.27 1.49 -10.28
CA PRO A 278 -11.30 0.19 -10.95
C PRO A 278 -12.17 -0.87 -10.25
N ASP A 279 -12.72 -0.57 -9.06
CA ASP A 279 -13.67 -1.45 -8.40
C ASP A 279 -15.11 -1.03 -8.76
N PRO A 280 -15.91 -1.90 -9.39
CA PRO A 280 -17.21 -1.53 -9.92
C PRO A 280 -18.28 -1.31 -8.84
N VAL A 281 -19.22 -0.45 -9.15
CA VAL A 281 -20.48 -0.28 -8.43
C VAL A 281 -21.63 -0.55 -9.41
N LEU A 282 -22.54 -1.44 -9.06
CA LEU A 282 -23.70 -1.80 -9.86
C LEU A 282 -24.98 -1.60 -9.07
N THR A 283 -25.93 -0.86 -9.62
CA THR A 283 -27.30 -0.77 -9.09
C THR A 283 -28.25 -1.49 -10.02
N PHE A 284 -29.13 -2.31 -9.47
CA PHE A 284 -30.09 -3.08 -10.23
C PHE A 284 -31.46 -3.08 -9.55
N THR A 285 -32.51 -2.88 -10.35
CA THR A 285 -33.91 -3.03 -9.93
C THR A 285 -34.52 -4.25 -10.63
N ALA A 286 -35.01 -5.21 -9.86
CA ALA A 286 -35.59 -6.43 -10.40
C ALA A 286 -36.88 -6.14 -11.20
N PRO A 287 -36.95 -6.48 -12.50
CA PRO A 287 -38.12 -6.23 -13.32
C PRO A 287 -39.32 -7.15 -12.98
N GLU A 288 -39.02 -8.33 -12.41
CA GLU A 288 -39.99 -9.35 -12.02
C GLU A 288 -39.49 -10.15 -10.82
N ASP A 289 -40.35 -10.95 -10.19
CA ASP A 289 -39.93 -11.91 -9.17
C ASP A 289 -39.07 -12.99 -9.80
N GLY A 290 -37.90 -13.29 -9.24
CA GLY A 290 -37.06 -14.31 -9.85
C GLY A 290 -35.77 -14.65 -9.12
N ASP A 291 -35.15 -15.73 -9.62
CA ASP A 291 -33.85 -16.19 -9.20
C ASP A 291 -32.79 -15.60 -10.13
N TYR A 292 -32.19 -14.53 -9.69
CA TYR A 292 -31.06 -13.88 -10.33
C TYR A 292 -29.74 -14.43 -9.78
N ALA A 293 -28.64 -14.05 -10.38
CA ALA A 293 -27.31 -14.25 -9.81
C ALA A 293 -26.40 -13.05 -10.06
N LEU A 294 -25.63 -12.70 -9.04
CA LEU A 294 -24.52 -11.78 -9.17
C LEU A 294 -23.26 -12.55 -9.50
N GLU A 295 -22.65 -12.23 -10.62
CA GLU A 295 -21.38 -12.81 -11.06
C GLU A 295 -20.25 -11.82 -10.92
N ILE A 296 -19.08 -12.29 -10.46
CA ILE A 296 -17.84 -11.54 -10.41
C ILE A 296 -16.70 -12.36 -11.00
N HIS A 297 -15.90 -11.74 -11.84
CA HIS A 297 -14.68 -12.33 -12.41
C HIS A 297 -13.61 -11.26 -12.66
N ASP A 298 -12.39 -11.68 -12.98
CA ASP A 298 -11.35 -10.77 -13.47
C ASP A 298 -11.60 -10.45 -14.96
N ASN A 299 -11.34 -9.24 -15.40
CA ASN A 299 -11.57 -8.78 -16.77
C ASN A 299 -10.89 -9.66 -17.85
N LEU A 300 -9.75 -10.28 -17.52
CA LEU A 300 -9.02 -11.23 -18.39
C LEU A 300 -9.17 -12.70 -17.93
N TYR A 301 -10.11 -12.99 -17.04
CA TYR A 301 -10.31 -14.32 -16.43
C TYR A 301 -9.04 -14.91 -15.79
N ARG A 302 -8.16 -14.03 -15.30
CA ARG A 302 -7.04 -14.43 -14.45
C ARG A 302 -7.56 -14.80 -13.07
N GLY A 303 -6.70 -15.37 -12.26
CA GLY A 303 -7.05 -15.66 -10.87
C GLY A 303 -5.85 -16.17 -10.09
N ARG A 304 -5.83 -15.91 -8.81
CA ARG A 304 -4.85 -16.38 -7.84
C ARG A 304 -5.44 -16.29 -6.43
N GLU A 305 -4.79 -16.91 -5.47
CA GLU A 305 -5.19 -16.82 -4.06
C GLU A 305 -5.22 -15.36 -3.53
N ASP A 306 -4.44 -14.45 -4.11
CA ASP A 306 -4.41 -13.03 -3.77
C ASP A 306 -5.43 -12.17 -4.53
N PHE A 307 -6.25 -12.75 -5.40
CA PHE A 307 -7.38 -12.07 -6.04
C PHE A 307 -8.61 -12.11 -5.11
N THR A 308 -8.47 -11.45 -3.97
CA THR A 308 -9.51 -11.36 -2.95
C THR A 308 -10.46 -10.21 -3.23
N TYR A 309 -11.73 -10.37 -2.87
CA TYR A 309 -12.72 -9.32 -2.99
C TYR A 309 -13.72 -9.34 -1.82
N GLU A 310 -14.34 -8.20 -1.60
CA GLU A 310 -15.58 -8.03 -0.85
C GLU A 310 -16.60 -7.35 -1.74
N ILE A 311 -17.89 -7.73 -1.63
CA ILE A 311 -18.99 -6.99 -2.24
C ILE A 311 -19.94 -6.59 -1.13
N ALA A 312 -20.05 -5.29 -0.85
CA ALA A 312 -21.11 -4.76 -0.01
C ALA A 312 -22.41 -4.77 -0.80
N VAL A 313 -23.47 -5.33 -0.24
CA VAL A 313 -24.82 -5.38 -0.81
C VAL A 313 -25.75 -4.56 0.07
N GLU A 314 -26.35 -3.52 -0.51
CA GLU A 314 -27.18 -2.57 0.19
C GLU A 314 -28.54 -2.40 -0.49
N GLU A 315 -29.56 -2.06 0.30
CA GLU A 315 -30.90 -1.79 -0.20
C GLU A 315 -30.97 -0.39 -0.84
N GLY A 316 -31.64 -0.29 -1.97
CA GLY A 316 -31.89 0.95 -2.69
C GLY A 316 -30.79 1.34 -3.67
N ALA A 317 -31.00 2.43 -4.40
CA ALA A 317 -30.04 3.02 -5.31
C ALA A 317 -29.11 3.95 -4.53
N ARG A 318 -28.00 3.41 -4.04
CA ARG A 318 -26.98 4.19 -3.32
C ARG A 318 -25.68 4.14 -4.08
N LEU A 319 -25.39 5.19 -4.83
CA LEU A 319 -24.06 5.36 -5.40
C LEU A 319 -23.15 5.94 -4.30
N PRO A 320 -22.09 5.25 -3.89
CA PRO A 320 -21.13 5.80 -2.94
C PRO A 320 -20.39 6.97 -3.58
N SER A 321 -20.00 7.96 -2.78
CA SER A 321 -18.98 8.89 -3.25
C SER A 321 -17.65 8.13 -3.39
N VAL A 322 -16.80 8.52 -4.33
CA VAL A 322 -15.46 7.89 -4.48
C VAL A 322 -14.62 8.04 -3.21
N ARG A 323 -14.90 9.06 -2.39
CA ARG A 323 -14.28 9.25 -1.07
C ARG A 323 -14.59 8.09 -0.12
N ASP A 324 -15.80 7.53 -0.20
CA ASP A 324 -16.19 6.36 0.62
C ASP A 324 -15.60 5.06 0.09
N LEU A 325 -15.06 5.08 -1.14
CA LEU A 325 -14.43 3.92 -1.76
C LEU A 325 -12.95 3.78 -1.38
N SER A 326 -12.25 4.88 -1.16
CA SER A 326 -10.81 4.82 -0.88
C SER A 326 -10.53 4.34 0.54
N LEU A 327 -9.79 3.25 0.66
CA LEU A 327 -9.30 2.73 1.93
C LEU A 327 -7.97 3.38 2.36
N SER A 328 -7.31 4.07 1.46
CA SER A 328 -6.05 4.76 1.72
C SER A 328 -6.30 6.20 2.14
N PRO A 329 -5.72 6.68 3.25
CA PRO A 329 -5.81 8.07 3.61
C PRO A 329 -5.00 8.92 2.62
N LEU A 330 -5.65 9.90 2.01
CA LEU A 330 -4.93 10.93 1.26
C LEU A 330 -4.49 12.04 2.21
N PRO A 331 -3.25 12.53 2.13
CA PRO A 331 -2.82 13.66 2.92
C PRO A 331 -3.66 14.89 2.54
N ALA A 332 -4.32 15.49 3.52
CA ALA A 332 -5.03 16.74 3.33
C ALA A 332 -4.05 17.90 3.30
N TRP A 333 -4.07 18.68 2.21
CA TRP A 333 -3.38 19.95 2.11
C TRP A 333 -4.37 21.04 2.54
N GLU A 334 -4.29 21.47 3.77
CA GLU A 334 -5.15 22.54 4.24
C GLU A 334 -4.59 23.89 3.81
N ILE A 335 -5.46 24.70 3.20
CA ILE A 335 -5.17 26.11 2.93
C ILE A 335 -5.59 26.89 4.18
N PRO A 336 -4.69 27.66 4.81
CA PRO A 336 -5.03 28.48 5.97
C PRO A 336 -6.23 29.38 5.68
N ALA A 337 -7.12 29.52 6.65
CA ALA A 337 -8.38 30.23 6.47
C ALA A 337 -8.18 31.72 6.13
N ASP A 338 -7.14 32.32 6.69
CA ASP A 338 -6.72 33.72 6.47
C ASP A 338 -6.09 33.96 5.09
N ALA A 339 -5.59 32.91 4.45
CA ALA A 339 -5.08 32.98 3.08
C ALA A 339 -6.19 32.88 2.02
N ARG A 340 -7.40 32.45 2.37
CA ARG A 340 -8.51 32.26 1.43
C ARG A 340 -9.07 33.60 0.96
N VAL A 341 -9.19 33.76 -0.36
CA VAL A 341 -9.80 34.94 -1.01
C VAL A 341 -11.25 34.64 -1.43
N ALA A 342 -11.47 33.46 -2.00
CA ALA A 342 -12.80 32.97 -2.38
C ALA A 342 -12.88 31.45 -2.18
N ASP A 343 -14.05 30.97 -1.78
CA ASP A 343 -14.34 29.54 -1.61
C ASP A 343 -15.74 29.30 -2.16
N VAL A 344 -15.85 28.55 -3.26
CA VAL A 344 -17.08 28.33 -4.01
C VAL A 344 -17.27 26.85 -4.24
N ALA A 345 -18.47 26.35 -4.00
CA ALA A 345 -18.85 24.98 -4.33
C ALA A 345 -19.80 24.96 -5.53
N GLY A 346 -19.76 23.87 -6.30
CA GLY A 346 -20.63 23.69 -7.46
C GLY A 346 -20.79 22.24 -7.87
N VAL A 347 -21.67 22.02 -8.84
CA VAL A 347 -21.94 20.74 -9.50
C VAL A 347 -22.00 20.95 -11.00
N ILE A 348 -21.30 20.14 -11.79
CA ILE A 348 -21.47 20.07 -13.25
C ILE A 348 -22.65 19.12 -13.51
N ALA A 349 -23.88 19.66 -13.46
CA ALA A 349 -25.09 18.84 -13.41
C ALA A 349 -25.47 18.19 -14.76
N ALA A 350 -24.93 18.70 -15.87
CA ALA A 350 -25.24 18.19 -17.21
C ALA A 350 -23.97 18.06 -18.07
N PRO A 351 -23.93 17.11 -19.01
CA PRO A 351 -22.83 16.99 -19.97
C PRO A 351 -22.60 18.28 -20.76
N GLY A 352 -21.34 18.68 -20.90
CA GLY A 352 -20.94 19.91 -21.58
C GLY A 352 -21.20 21.21 -20.81
N GLN A 353 -21.66 21.12 -19.57
CA GLN A 353 -21.89 22.30 -18.72
C GLN A 353 -20.55 22.90 -18.28
N ALA A 354 -20.47 24.23 -18.31
CA ALA A 354 -19.43 25.02 -17.69
C ALA A 354 -20.04 25.90 -16.58
N ASN A 355 -19.50 25.82 -15.37
CA ASN A 355 -19.88 26.72 -14.29
C ASN A 355 -18.93 27.90 -14.25
N ALA A 356 -19.48 29.12 -14.35
CA ALA A 356 -18.72 30.37 -14.30
C ALA A 356 -18.82 31.01 -12.92
N HIS A 357 -17.66 31.42 -12.38
CA HIS A 357 -17.55 32.12 -11.09
C HIS A 357 -16.82 33.42 -11.28
N GLU A 358 -17.42 34.52 -10.83
CA GLU A 358 -16.82 35.85 -10.89
C GLU A 358 -15.78 35.99 -9.77
N LEU A 359 -14.59 36.51 -10.13
CA LEU A 359 -13.50 36.85 -9.20
C LEU A 359 -13.14 38.33 -9.37
N GLU A 360 -13.34 39.11 -8.33
CA GLU A 360 -12.87 40.50 -8.28
C GLU A 360 -11.42 40.55 -7.75
N VAL A 361 -10.49 40.89 -8.62
CA VAL A 361 -9.09 41.13 -8.26
C VAL A 361 -8.90 42.64 -8.00
N ARG A 362 -8.61 43.01 -6.78
CA ARG A 362 -8.46 44.43 -6.37
C ARG A 362 -7.08 45.01 -6.62
N GLU A 363 -6.05 44.15 -6.55
CA GLU A 363 -4.65 44.52 -6.72
C GLU A 363 -3.93 43.50 -7.60
N PRO A 364 -2.99 43.92 -8.45
CA PRO A 364 -2.14 42.99 -9.18
C PRO A 364 -1.41 42.05 -8.24
N GLY A 365 -1.29 40.78 -8.63
CA GLY A 365 -0.59 39.80 -7.80
C GLY A 365 -0.80 38.38 -8.26
N THR A 366 -0.18 37.47 -7.56
CA THR A 366 -0.36 36.03 -7.81
C THR A 366 -1.35 35.46 -6.82
N LEU A 367 -2.35 34.72 -7.33
CA LEU A 367 -3.28 33.92 -6.51
C LEU A 367 -3.08 32.45 -6.82
N GLY A 368 -3.23 31.62 -5.79
CA GLY A 368 -3.35 30.18 -5.89
C GLY A 368 -4.80 29.80 -6.24
N ILE A 369 -4.96 28.82 -7.10
CA ILE A 369 -6.24 28.21 -7.44
C ILE A 369 -6.11 26.73 -7.12
N ASP A 370 -6.97 26.22 -6.24
CA ASP A 370 -7.05 24.84 -5.82
C ASP A 370 -8.50 24.36 -5.97
N LEU A 371 -8.72 23.46 -6.88
CA LEU A 371 -10.01 22.81 -7.05
C LEU A 371 -9.94 21.43 -6.42
N LEU A 372 -10.91 21.11 -5.61
CA LEU A 372 -11.10 19.83 -4.94
C LEU A 372 -12.31 19.13 -5.55
N ALA A 373 -12.10 18.08 -6.32
CA ALA A 373 -13.13 17.23 -6.91
C ALA A 373 -12.80 15.76 -6.70
N ARG A 374 -11.88 15.18 -7.46
CA ARG A 374 -11.49 13.76 -7.34
C ARG A 374 -10.93 13.42 -5.97
N ARG A 375 -10.11 14.29 -5.39
CA ARG A 375 -9.61 14.15 -4.01
C ARG A 375 -10.73 14.16 -2.96
N ALA A 376 -11.89 14.76 -3.26
CA ALA A 376 -13.09 14.75 -2.41
C ALA A 376 -14.05 13.63 -2.78
N GLY A 377 -13.76 12.84 -3.83
CA GLY A 377 -14.59 11.73 -4.25
C GLY A 377 -15.57 12.03 -5.36
N SER A 378 -15.45 13.15 -6.06
CA SER A 378 -16.22 13.45 -7.26
C SER A 378 -15.67 12.72 -8.48
N PRO A 379 -16.51 12.24 -9.41
CA PRO A 379 -16.06 11.71 -10.69
C PRO A 379 -15.62 12.79 -11.70
N LEU A 380 -15.69 14.05 -11.31
CA LEU A 380 -15.34 15.19 -12.15
C LEU A 380 -13.83 15.19 -12.47
N ASP A 381 -13.49 15.14 -13.74
CA ASP A 381 -12.17 15.42 -14.30
C ASP A 381 -12.08 16.91 -14.57
N ALA A 382 -11.76 17.64 -13.51
CA ALA A 382 -11.96 19.08 -13.51
C ALA A 382 -10.88 19.81 -14.31
N ARG A 383 -11.29 20.79 -15.09
CA ARG A 383 -10.46 21.82 -15.70
C ARG A 383 -10.92 23.19 -15.23
N VAL A 384 -9.98 24.04 -14.85
CA VAL A 384 -10.26 25.45 -14.52
C VAL A 384 -9.63 26.35 -15.57
N THR A 385 -10.43 27.19 -16.20
CA THR A 385 -9.95 28.24 -17.08
C THR A 385 -10.24 29.62 -16.50
N VAL A 386 -9.26 30.54 -16.62
CA VAL A 386 -9.40 31.91 -16.11
C VAL A 386 -9.49 32.86 -17.30
N TRP A 387 -10.51 33.71 -17.28
CA TRP A 387 -10.84 34.62 -18.37
C TRP A 387 -10.92 36.08 -17.89
N ARG A 388 -10.58 37.01 -18.78
CA ARG A 388 -10.85 38.43 -18.65
C ARG A 388 -11.55 38.92 -19.92
N GLY A 389 -12.87 39.08 -19.85
CA GLY A 389 -13.67 39.28 -21.03
C GLY A 389 -13.57 38.10 -22.00
N ALA A 390 -13.07 38.34 -23.23
CA ALA A 390 -12.85 37.30 -24.23
C ALA A 390 -11.48 36.61 -24.12
N ASP A 391 -10.55 37.17 -23.35
CA ASP A 391 -9.18 36.69 -23.27
C ASP A 391 -9.01 35.61 -22.21
N ARG A 392 -8.57 34.42 -22.61
CA ARG A 392 -8.19 33.36 -21.67
C ARG A 392 -6.79 33.66 -21.09
N ILE A 393 -6.74 33.92 -19.77
CA ILE A 393 -5.52 34.24 -19.05
C ILE A 393 -4.75 32.98 -18.65
N ALA A 394 -5.47 31.94 -18.22
CA ALA A 394 -4.85 30.69 -17.76
C ALA A 394 -5.76 29.48 -17.99
N ARG A 395 -5.13 28.33 -18.06
CA ARG A 395 -5.75 26.99 -17.96
C ARG A 395 -5.00 26.22 -16.88
N ILE A 396 -5.71 25.64 -15.97
CA ILE A 396 -5.19 24.79 -14.89
C ILE A 396 -5.88 23.44 -15.00
N ASP A 397 -5.10 22.40 -14.97
CA ASP A 397 -5.49 21.02 -15.19
C ASP A 397 -4.73 20.13 -14.20
N ASP A 398 -4.77 18.81 -14.36
CA ASP A 398 -4.02 17.87 -13.55
C ASP A 398 -2.53 18.23 -13.43
N VAL A 399 -1.99 18.04 -12.24
CA VAL A 399 -0.56 18.21 -12.00
C VAL A 399 0.14 16.86 -12.07
N THR A 400 0.70 16.53 -13.23
CA THR A 400 1.33 15.23 -13.50
C THR A 400 2.55 14.93 -12.62
N ASN A 401 3.22 15.96 -12.07
CA ASN A 401 4.41 15.85 -11.22
C ASN A 401 4.23 16.65 -9.93
N ALA A 402 3.12 16.43 -9.23
CA ALA A 402 2.83 17.15 -7.97
C ALA A 402 3.92 16.92 -6.94
N PHE A 403 4.45 15.70 -6.86
CA PHE A 403 5.59 15.33 -6.02
C PHE A 403 6.49 14.36 -6.77
N GLN A 404 7.79 14.51 -6.62
CA GLN A 404 8.76 13.55 -7.09
C GLN A 404 9.68 13.10 -5.95
N PHE A 405 9.60 11.83 -5.58
CA PHE A 405 10.45 11.21 -4.57
C PHE A 405 11.46 10.27 -5.25
N GLY A 406 12.49 10.82 -5.88
CA GLY A 406 13.41 10.03 -6.70
C GLY A 406 12.73 9.49 -7.96
N SER A 407 12.53 8.17 -8.05
CA SER A 407 11.80 7.54 -9.15
C SER A 407 10.27 7.46 -8.94
N ILE A 408 9.79 7.84 -7.76
CA ILE A 408 8.37 7.87 -7.44
C ILE A 408 7.82 9.23 -7.86
N ILE A 409 6.86 9.22 -8.77
CA ILE A 409 6.14 10.40 -9.22
C ILE A 409 4.70 10.26 -8.75
N GLN A 410 4.23 11.25 -8.01
CA GLN A 410 2.85 11.31 -7.55
C GLN A 410 2.13 12.40 -8.35
N ALA A 411 1.07 12.02 -9.05
CA ALA A 411 0.20 12.96 -9.73
C ALA A 411 -0.88 13.50 -8.78
N GLU A 412 -1.29 14.73 -8.98
CA GLU A 412 -2.52 15.30 -8.40
C GLU A 412 -3.57 15.37 -9.50
N CYS A 413 -4.70 14.69 -9.28
CA CYS A 413 -5.76 14.54 -10.29
C CYS A 413 -6.80 15.67 -10.23
N ASP A 414 -6.53 16.74 -9.49
CA ASP A 414 -7.36 17.93 -9.44
C ASP A 414 -6.53 19.17 -9.79
N PRO A 415 -7.13 20.19 -10.44
CA PRO A 415 -6.43 21.42 -10.79
C PRO A 415 -5.86 22.15 -9.58
N VAL A 416 -4.54 22.29 -9.55
CA VAL A 416 -3.81 23.09 -8.55
C VAL A 416 -2.77 23.95 -9.28
N GLY A 417 -2.90 25.27 -9.17
CA GLY A 417 -2.01 26.15 -9.89
C GLY A 417 -1.91 27.55 -9.32
N ARG A 418 -1.05 28.34 -9.92
CA ARG A 418 -0.91 29.77 -9.62
C ARG A 418 -1.19 30.59 -10.86
N VAL A 419 -1.94 31.67 -10.70
CA VAL A 419 -2.24 32.62 -11.76
C VAL A 419 -1.77 33.99 -11.36
N CYS A 420 -0.98 34.62 -12.23
CA CYS A 420 -0.57 36.01 -12.08
C CYS A 420 -1.63 36.93 -12.73
N PHE A 421 -2.23 37.76 -11.93
CA PHE A 421 -3.17 38.80 -12.34
C PHE A 421 -2.40 40.13 -12.48
N ASP A 422 -2.22 40.57 -13.71
CA ASP A 422 -1.39 41.74 -14.07
C ASP A 422 -2.04 43.09 -13.75
N ARG A 423 -3.35 43.11 -13.54
CA ARG A 423 -4.13 44.32 -13.26
C ARG A 423 -5.40 44.03 -12.46
N PRO A 424 -5.92 45.02 -11.71
CA PRO A 424 -7.22 44.91 -11.06
C PRO A 424 -8.35 44.77 -12.08
N GLY A 425 -9.47 44.13 -11.65
CA GLY A 425 -10.65 43.97 -12.48
C GLY A 425 -11.42 42.72 -12.17
N ARG A 426 -12.45 42.50 -12.98
CA ARG A 426 -13.27 41.29 -12.92
C ARG A 426 -12.71 40.23 -13.85
N TYR A 427 -12.57 39.04 -13.29
CA TYR A 427 -12.15 37.82 -13.97
C TYR A 427 -13.23 36.75 -13.80
N GLU A 428 -13.28 35.82 -14.73
CA GLU A 428 -14.20 34.70 -14.68
C GLU A 428 -13.40 33.38 -14.60
N LEU A 429 -13.71 32.55 -13.62
CA LEU A 429 -13.18 31.20 -13.49
C LEU A 429 -14.25 30.23 -13.98
N ARG A 430 -13.96 29.47 -15.03
CA ARG A 430 -14.85 28.43 -15.54
C ARG A 430 -14.34 27.07 -15.12
N VAL A 431 -15.25 26.29 -14.53
CA VAL A 431 -15.03 24.90 -14.14
C VAL A 431 -15.79 24.00 -15.10
N GLU A 432 -15.11 23.05 -15.70
CA GLU A 432 -15.64 22.11 -16.69
C GLU A 432 -15.11 20.71 -16.44
N ASP A 433 -15.83 19.66 -16.89
CA ASP A 433 -15.29 18.31 -16.99
C ASP A 433 -14.48 18.17 -18.29
N GLU A 434 -13.24 17.69 -18.24
CA GLU A 434 -12.35 17.59 -19.42
C GLU A 434 -12.94 16.66 -20.49
N ALA A 435 -13.64 15.60 -20.09
CA ALA A 435 -14.33 14.68 -20.99
C ALA A 435 -15.76 15.12 -21.39
N GLY A 436 -16.22 16.30 -20.93
CA GLY A 436 -17.54 16.82 -21.23
C GLY A 436 -18.69 16.04 -20.60
N ARG A 437 -18.46 15.32 -19.50
CA ARG A 437 -19.47 14.59 -18.73
C ARG A 437 -20.15 15.53 -17.72
N GLY A 438 -21.17 15.02 -17.02
CA GLY A 438 -21.85 15.74 -15.97
C GLY A 438 -22.90 14.85 -15.28
N GLY A 439 -23.34 15.28 -14.12
CA GLY A 439 -24.32 14.59 -13.27
C GLY A 439 -24.31 15.16 -11.86
N GLN A 440 -25.25 14.73 -11.04
CA GLN A 440 -25.38 15.24 -9.66
C GLN A 440 -24.17 14.92 -8.78
N ASP A 441 -23.39 13.88 -9.13
CA ASP A 441 -22.19 13.47 -8.41
C ASP A 441 -20.92 14.24 -8.84
N PHE A 442 -21.01 15.07 -9.90
CA PHE A 442 -19.88 15.85 -10.43
C PHE A 442 -19.73 17.16 -9.64
N PHE A 443 -19.55 17.03 -8.33
CA PHE A 443 -19.37 18.17 -7.43
C PHE A 443 -17.89 18.59 -7.32
N TYR A 444 -17.69 19.86 -6.92
CA TYR A 444 -16.38 20.42 -6.65
C TYR A 444 -16.43 21.52 -5.58
N ALA A 445 -15.26 21.79 -4.97
CA ALA A 445 -14.99 23.00 -4.22
C ALA A 445 -13.79 23.72 -4.87
N LEU A 446 -14.01 24.93 -5.34
CA LEU A 446 -13.00 25.80 -5.94
C LEU A 446 -12.54 26.83 -4.89
N ARG A 447 -11.24 26.86 -4.61
CA ARG A 447 -10.61 27.77 -3.67
C ARG A 447 -9.64 28.69 -4.38
N VAL A 448 -9.79 29.98 -4.16
CA VAL A 448 -8.82 30.99 -4.56
C VAL A 448 -8.17 31.55 -3.30
N HIS A 449 -6.83 31.57 -3.26
CA HIS A 449 -6.11 31.96 -2.06
C HIS A 449 -4.84 32.75 -2.39
N ARG A 450 -4.35 33.53 -1.42
CA ARG A 450 -3.00 34.08 -1.49
C ARG A 450 -2.00 32.94 -1.33
N PRO A 451 -0.86 32.98 -2.03
CA PRO A 451 0.20 32.00 -1.77
C PRO A 451 0.58 32.05 -0.28
N ALA A 452 0.39 30.94 0.40
CA ALA A 452 0.78 30.78 1.80
C ALA A 452 1.84 29.66 1.88
N PRO A 453 3.09 30.00 2.25
CA PRO A 453 4.16 29.01 2.35
C PRO A 453 3.75 27.85 3.27
N ARG A 454 3.92 26.61 2.79
CA ARG A 454 3.53 25.40 3.52
C ARG A 454 4.37 24.21 3.14
N PHE A 455 4.39 23.21 4.01
CA PHE A 455 5.12 21.98 3.77
C PHE A 455 4.36 20.76 4.30
N ALA A 456 4.68 19.59 3.74
CA ALA A 456 4.31 18.30 4.30
C ALA A 456 5.53 17.39 4.33
N VAL A 457 5.52 16.45 5.26
CA VAL A 457 6.61 15.49 5.44
C VAL A 457 6.07 14.08 5.33
N TRP A 458 6.73 13.27 4.52
CA TRP A 458 6.42 11.86 4.33
C TRP A 458 7.54 11.00 4.89
N CYS A 459 7.17 9.93 5.61
CA CYS A 459 8.10 8.89 6.04
C CYS A 459 7.95 7.68 5.11
N ARG A 460 9.05 7.23 4.50
CA ARG A 460 9.02 6.08 3.56
C ARG A 460 8.99 4.73 4.28
N LYS A 461 8.43 4.71 5.47
CA LYS A 461 8.05 3.52 6.25
C LYS A 461 6.83 3.85 7.09
N SER A 462 5.95 2.90 7.24
CA SER A 462 4.79 3.01 8.13
C SER A 462 4.94 2.22 9.43
N GLY A 463 6.14 1.68 9.71
CA GLY A 463 6.39 0.98 10.95
C GLY A 463 7.87 0.74 11.24
N LEU A 464 8.21 0.67 12.53
CA LEU A 464 9.56 0.43 13.04
C LEU A 464 9.58 -0.58 14.17
N ALA A 465 10.56 -1.50 14.11
CA ALA A 465 10.94 -2.36 15.21
C ALA A 465 12.35 -2.00 15.69
N LEU A 466 12.49 -1.45 16.89
CA LEU A 466 13.77 -1.03 17.45
C LEU A 466 14.06 -1.77 18.75
N ARG A 467 15.31 -2.16 18.95
CA ARG A 467 15.73 -2.74 20.23
C ARG A 467 15.80 -1.64 21.30
N ALA A 468 15.35 -1.96 22.50
CA ALA A 468 15.54 -1.11 23.67
C ALA A 468 17.04 -0.82 23.89
N TRP A 469 17.36 0.30 24.53
CA TRP A 469 18.66 0.83 24.91
C TRP A 469 19.49 1.45 23.76
N TRP A 470 19.50 0.91 22.56
CA TRP A 470 20.42 1.38 21.50
C TRP A 470 20.08 0.86 20.10
N GLY A 471 18.86 0.37 19.92
CA GLY A 471 18.40 -0.02 18.60
C GLY A 471 18.28 1.20 17.68
N GLY A 472 18.71 1.05 16.43
CA GLY A 472 18.56 2.08 15.41
C GLY A 472 18.21 1.48 14.06
N ALA A 473 17.43 2.21 13.27
CA ALA A 473 17.08 1.87 11.90
C ALA A 473 17.20 3.09 10.98
N ARG A 474 17.63 2.86 9.74
CA ARG A 474 17.65 3.93 8.72
C ARG A 474 16.23 4.13 8.19
N VAL A 475 15.81 5.38 8.14
CA VAL A 475 14.50 5.79 7.65
C VAL A 475 14.68 7.00 6.74
N ALA A 476 14.00 7.01 5.60
CA ALA A 476 13.99 8.14 4.69
C ALA A 476 12.74 9.00 4.92
N PHE A 477 12.95 10.32 4.93
CA PHE A 477 11.89 11.30 4.95
C PHE A 477 11.98 12.17 3.70
N GLU A 478 10.82 12.52 3.17
CA GLU A 478 10.66 13.41 2.02
C GLU A 478 9.85 14.64 2.43
N VAL A 479 10.23 15.81 1.93
CA VAL A 479 9.49 17.06 2.17
C VAL A 479 8.88 17.51 0.87
N VAL A 480 7.61 17.82 0.89
CA VAL A 480 6.93 18.53 -0.18
C VAL A 480 6.78 19.97 0.25
N ARG A 481 7.30 20.88 -0.54
CA ARG A 481 7.31 22.33 -0.29
C ARG A 481 6.34 23.00 -1.25
N ARG A 482 5.49 23.87 -0.72
CA ARG A 482 4.47 24.57 -1.50
C ARG A 482 4.47 26.06 -1.22
N ASP A 483 3.98 26.81 -2.18
CA ASP A 483 3.69 28.25 -2.07
C ASP A 483 4.87 29.12 -1.63
N GLY A 484 6.10 28.69 -1.99
CA GLY A 484 7.32 29.46 -1.69
C GLY A 484 7.99 29.08 -0.38
N PHE A 485 7.53 28.05 0.33
CA PHE A 485 8.25 27.55 1.50
C PHE A 485 9.60 26.96 1.07
N ASP A 486 10.71 27.50 1.60
CA ASP A 486 12.08 27.08 1.33
C ASP A 486 12.89 26.82 2.62
N GLY A 487 12.25 26.85 3.78
CA GLY A 487 12.89 26.69 5.08
C GLY A 487 13.39 25.27 5.38
N ALA A 488 14.30 25.13 6.34
CA ALA A 488 14.67 23.83 6.90
C ALA A 488 13.52 23.24 7.71
N VAL A 489 13.41 21.90 7.73
CA VAL A 489 12.38 21.18 8.46
C VAL A 489 13.02 20.30 9.52
N THR A 490 12.55 20.41 10.76
CA THR A 490 13.01 19.60 11.90
C THR A 490 12.09 18.42 12.11
N LEU A 491 12.65 17.22 12.21
CA LEU A 491 11.94 16.02 12.63
C LEU A 491 11.90 16.00 14.16
N GLU A 492 10.71 16.02 14.73
CA GLU A 492 10.53 16.07 16.18
C GLU A 492 10.76 14.68 16.80
N GLU A 493 11.43 14.65 17.93
CA GLU A 493 11.53 13.45 18.72
C GLU A 493 10.26 13.24 19.56
N ASN A 494 9.96 11.97 19.84
CA ASN A 494 8.87 11.61 20.75
C ASN A 494 9.39 10.70 21.88
N ASP A 495 8.50 10.10 22.66
CA ASP A 495 8.86 9.22 23.79
C ASP A 495 9.58 7.94 23.37
N PHE A 496 9.43 7.52 22.13
CA PHE A 496 9.93 6.23 21.63
C PHE A 496 11.23 6.37 20.83
N VAL A 497 11.34 7.43 20.03
CA VAL A 497 12.43 7.58 19.06
C VAL A 497 12.97 9.02 19.00
N LYS A 498 14.24 9.13 18.66
CA LYS A 498 14.90 10.35 18.22
C LYS A 498 15.60 10.11 16.89
N PHE A 499 15.76 11.18 16.11
CA PHE A 499 16.33 11.11 14.76
C PHE A 499 17.74 11.71 14.71
N LYS A 500 18.63 11.12 13.88
CA LYS A 500 20.00 11.59 13.67
C LYS A 500 20.41 11.45 12.19
N PRO A 501 20.64 12.56 11.46
CA PRO A 501 20.29 13.94 11.83
C PRO A 501 18.77 14.08 11.98
N ASN A 502 18.32 15.15 12.64
CA ASN A 502 16.89 15.44 12.78
C ASN A 502 16.42 16.62 11.93
N VAL A 503 17.30 17.22 11.12
CA VAL A 503 16.99 18.36 10.27
C VAL A 503 17.07 17.94 8.80
N ILE A 504 16.07 18.32 8.03
CA ILE A 504 16.06 18.29 6.57
C ILE A 504 16.44 19.68 6.09
N PRO A 505 17.61 19.87 5.45
CA PRO A 505 18.06 21.18 5.03
C PRO A 505 17.12 21.86 4.03
N ALA A 506 17.19 23.19 3.97
CA ALA A 506 16.36 24.01 3.08
C ALA A 506 16.51 23.62 1.60
N GLU A 507 17.74 23.33 1.18
CA GLU A 507 18.10 22.93 -0.19
C GLU A 507 17.78 21.48 -0.55
N SER A 508 17.26 20.70 0.40
CA SER A 508 16.97 19.26 0.20
C SER A 508 15.50 18.94 0.44
N ASN A 509 14.93 18.16 -0.46
CA ASN A 509 13.60 17.57 -0.27
C ASN A 509 13.65 16.17 0.35
N ARG A 510 14.85 15.64 0.63
CA ARG A 510 15.02 14.29 1.17
C ARG A 510 16.13 14.22 2.21
N VAL A 511 15.90 13.44 3.26
CA VAL A 511 16.93 13.05 4.23
C VAL A 511 16.81 11.57 4.58
N VAL A 512 17.95 10.91 4.77
CA VAL A 512 17.99 9.56 5.37
C VAL A 512 18.59 9.69 6.76
N VAL A 513 17.79 9.41 7.76
CA VAL A 513 18.17 9.53 9.17
C VAL A 513 18.30 8.16 9.82
N THR A 514 18.95 8.12 10.98
CA THR A 514 18.86 6.98 11.89
C THR A 514 17.83 7.29 12.97
N ALA A 515 16.72 6.55 12.96
CA ALA A 515 15.79 6.55 14.09
C ALA A 515 16.42 5.73 15.22
N VAL A 516 16.65 6.33 16.38
CA VAL A 516 17.31 5.73 17.54
C VAL A 516 16.30 5.55 18.66
N SER A 517 16.23 4.33 19.21
CA SER A 517 15.33 4.02 20.32
C SER A 517 15.66 4.81 21.59
N LYS A 518 14.65 5.38 22.23
CA LYS A 518 14.71 6.01 23.56
C LYS A 518 14.29 5.02 24.66
N LEU A 519 13.80 3.84 24.29
CA LEU A 519 13.28 2.84 25.23
C LEU A 519 14.40 2.21 26.07
N GLN A 520 14.08 1.99 27.36
CA GLN A 520 14.93 1.25 28.29
C GLN A 520 14.41 -0.17 28.58
N LYS A 521 13.23 -0.53 28.08
CA LYS A 521 12.59 -1.85 28.19
C LYS A 521 11.80 -2.17 26.92
N PRO A 522 11.50 -3.44 26.68
CA PRO A 522 10.65 -3.81 25.56
C PRO A 522 9.27 -3.11 25.66
N LEU A 523 8.69 -2.83 24.51
CA LEU A 523 7.36 -2.26 24.37
C LEU A 523 6.57 -3.10 23.39
N ALA A 524 5.34 -3.47 23.74
CA ALA A 524 4.41 -4.15 22.84
C ALA A 524 4.12 -3.30 21.59
N PRO A 525 3.68 -3.91 20.46
CA PRO A 525 3.26 -3.17 19.30
C PRO A 525 2.24 -2.09 19.65
N THR A 526 2.49 -0.87 19.22
CA THR A 526 1.65 0.30 19.46
C THR A 526 1.71 1.23 18.25
N ASN A 527 0.75 2.13 18.13
CA ASN A 527 0.79 3.21 17.16
C ASN A 527 1.48 4.43 17.77
N MET A 528 2.24 5.16 16.98
CA MET A 528 2.84 6.43 17.38
C MET A 528 2.61 7.51 16.31
N THR A 529 2.57 8.75 16.71
CA THR A 529 2.56 9.89 15.81
C THR A 529 3.98 10.41 15.67
N LEU A 530 4.39 10.64 14.42
CA LEU A 530 5.58 11.40 14.08
C LEU A 530 5.18 12.80 13.68
N THR A 531 5.93 13.79 14.11
CA THR A 531 5.71 15.20 13.75
C THR A 531 6.99 15.83 13.21
N ALA A 532 6.82 16.86 12.41
CA ALA A 532 7.90 17.69 11.92
C ALA A 532 7.50 19.16 12.03
N SER A 533 8.49 20.03 12.25
CA SER A 533 8.27 21.46 12.43
C SER A 533 9.19 22.30 11.55
N ALA A 534 8.75 23.50 11.25
CA ALA A 534 9.54 24.50 10.56
C ALA A 534 9.06 25.93 10.95
N VAL A 535 9.90 26.92 10.69
CA VAL A 535 9.48 28.33 10.76
C VAL A 535 8.92 28.74 9.40
N VAL A 536 7.65 29.14 9.37
CA VAL A 536 6.92 29.62 8.19
C VAL A 536 6.46 31.05 8.48
N ASP A 537 6.89 32.00 7.69
CA ASP A 537 6.57 33.44 7.87
C ASP A 537 6.79 33.95 9.31
N GLY A 538 7.83 33.44 9.98
CA GLY A 538 8.17 33.80 11.36
C GLY A 538 7.43 33.01 12.45
N PHE A 539 6.48 32.15 12.08
CA PHE A 539 5.73 31.31 13.01
C PHE A 539 6.26 29.89 13.03
N HIS A 540 6.29 29.28 14.22
CA HIS A 540 6.63 27.88 14.37
C HIS A 540 5.41 26.99 14.02
N VAL A 541 5.50 26.28 12.90
CA VAL A 541 4.43 25.41 12.40
C VAL A 541 4.85 23.94 12.57
N THR A 542 3.98 23.13 13.18
CA THR A 542 4.17 21.70 13.34
C THR A 542 3.12 20.94 12.53
N VAL A 543 3.56 19.96 11.75
CA VAL A 543 2.70 19.11 10.92
C VAL A 543 2.88 17.64 11.28
N PRO A 544 1.84 16.79 11.16
CA PRO A 544 2.00 15.36 11.25
C PRO A 544 2.81 14.84 10.05
N VAL A 545 3.68 13.86 10.31
CA VAL A 545 4.40 13.14 9.25
C VAL A 545 3.48 12.05 8.72
N VAL A 546 3.30 12.00 7.40
CA VAL A 546 2.53 10.97 6.72
C VAL A 546 3.36 9.68 6.64
N PRO A 547 2.97 8.60 7.32
CA PRO A 547 3.62 7.30 7.14
C PRO A 547 3.22 6.73 5.79
N ALA A 548 4.15 6.13 5.06
CA ALA A 548 3.86 5.50 3.78
C ALA A 548 4.83 4.37 3.48
N ASP A 549 4.42 3.44 2.65
CA ASP A 549 5.25 2.32 2.21
C ASP A 549 5.45 2.33 0.70
N GLU A 550 6.63 1.91 0.28
CA GLU A 550 6.96 1.78 -1.13
C GLU A 550 6.45 0.44 -1.65
N TYR A 551 5.71 0.51 -2.75
CA TYR A 551 5.30 -0.65 -3.52
C TYR A 551 5.96 -0.59 -4.89
N ASN A 552 6.64 -1.67 -5.23
CA ASN A 552 7.23 -1.86 -6.55
C ASN A 552 6.44 -2.94 -7.27
N GLN A 553 5.86 -2.57 -8.40
CA GLN A 553 5.17 -3.50 -9.28
C GLN A 553 5.92 -3.52 -10.62
N ALA A 554 6.50 -4.64 -10.96
CA ALA A 554 7.29 -4.96 -12.14
C ALA A 554 7.92 -3.77 -12.92
N PHE A 555 9.11 -3.92 -13.36
CA PHE A 555 9.90 -3.06 -14.27
C PHE A 555 10.09 -1.58 -13.91
N ALA A 556 9.10 -0.80 -13.49
CA ALA A 556 9.31 0.63 -13.27
C ALA A 556 8.21 1.33 -12.44
N TRP A 557 7.17 0.64 -12.06
CA TRP A 557 6.10 1.29 -11.31
C TRP A 557 6.39 1.27 -9.82
N TYR A 558 6.74 2.43 -9.31
CA TYR A 558 6.96 2.67 -7.88
C TYR A 558 5.80 3.51 -7.37
N HIS A 559 5.16 3.00 -6.32
CA HIS A 559 4.06 3.70 -5.65
C HIS A 559 4.45 3.97 -4.21
N LEU A 560 4.09 5.14 -3.71
CA LEU A 560 4.15 5.46 -2.30
C LEU A 560 2.72 5.47 -1.77
N ILE A 561 2.36 4.46 -0.98
CA ILE A 561 1.02 4.29 -0.45
C ILE A 561 0.99 4.77 0.99
N PRO A 562 0.18 5.80 1.31
CA PRO A 562 0.05 6.29 2.68
C PRO A 562 -0.64 5.25 3.57
N ALA A 563 -0.19 5.19 4.82
CA ALA A 563 -0.80 4.42 5.89
C ALA A 563 -1.53 5.35 6.86
N ARG A 564 -2.54 4.84 7.53
CA ARG A 564 -3.32 5.58 8.56
C ARG A 564 -2.54 5.74 9.86
N THR A 565 -1.69 4.74 10.16
CA THR A 565 -0.96 4.67 11.41
C THR A 565 0.52 4.40 11.18
N PHE A 566 1.35 4.89 12.09
CA PHE A 566 2.76 4.50 12.18
C PHE A 566 2.92 3.47 13.29
N ALA A 567 3.18 2.23 12.95
CA ALA A 567 3.34 1.15 13.91
C ALA A 567 4.74 1.14 14.55
N PHE A 568 4.81 0.87 15.84
CA PHE A 568 6.07 0.80 16.56
C PHE A 568 6.11 -0.40 17.53
N VAL A 569 7.28 -1.04 17.64
CA VAL A 569 7.52 -2.07 18.64
C VAL A 569 8.91 -1.94 19.23
N GLY A 570 9.00 -2.05 20.56
CA GLY A 570 10.26 -2.09 21.29
C GLY A 570 10.72 -3.52 21.52
N LEU A 571 11.69 -3.99 20.74
CA LEU A 571 12.25 -5.33 20.91
C LEU A 571 13.17 -5.43 22.13
N PRO A 572 13.35 -6.63 22.74
CA PRO A 572 14.33 -6.84 23.77
C PRO A 572 15.74 -6.42 23.34
N GLY A 573 16.42 -5.67 24.18
CA GLY A 573 17.80 -5.24 24.01
C GLY A 573 18.58 -5.37 25.31
N ASN A 574 19.90 -5.44 25.22
CA ASN A 574 20.76 -5.52 26.41
C ASN A 574 21.15 -4.11 26.87
N ARG A 575 21.08 -3.85 28.17
CA ARG A 575 21.62 -2.63 28.74
C ARG A 575 23.11 -2.51 28.40
N PRO A 576 23.61 -1.36 27.92
CA PRO A 576 25.03 -1.17 27.70
C PRO A 576 25.82 -1.48 28.99
N LYS A 577 26.81 -2.32 28.88
CA LYS A 577 27.72 -2.51 30.03
C LYS A 577 28.35 -1.14 30.31
N PRO A 578 28.46 -0.72 31.59
CA PRO A 578 29.17 0.52 31.90
C PRO A 578 30.57 0.43 31.31
N GLN A 579 30.93 1.40 30.47
CA GLN A 579 32.30 1.52 30.02
C GLN A 579 33.16 1.66 31.28
N LYS A 580 34.06 0.70 31.52
CA LYS A 580 35.13 0.90 32.52
C LYS A 580 35.82 2.20 32.09
N LYS A 581 35.68 3.24 32.90
CA LYS A 581 36.50 4.46 32.71
C LYS A 581 37.95 3.96 32.55
N ASN A 582 38.53 4.19 31.39
CA ASN A 582 39.92 3.83 31.14
C ASN A 582 40.73 4.34 32.31
N ALA A 583 41.42 3.44 32.99
CA ALA A 583 42.41 3.81 33.98
C ALA A 583 43.35 4.82 33.33
N PRO A 584 43.79 5.85 34.03
CA PRO A 584 44.70 6.83 33.46
C PRO A 584 45.90 6.10 32.86
N PRO A 585 46.43 6.55 31.72
CA PRO A 585 47.49 5.87 31.04
C PRO A 585 48.67 5.72 32.02
N LYS A 586 49.12 4.49 32.25
CA LYS A 586 50.33 4.21 33.03
C LYS A 586 51.46 5.06 32.41
N LYS A 587 52.06 5.95 33.23
CA LYS A 587 53.22 6.72 32.84
C LYS A 587 54.26 5.79 32.23
N LYS A 588 54.59 6.02 30.94
CA LYS A 588 55.68 5.30 30.27
C LYS A 588 56.98 5.61 31.02
N ALA A 589 57.73 4.58 31.30
CA ALA A 589 59.11 4.69 31.81
C ALA A 589 59.96 5.53 30.82
N PRO A 590 60.94 6.27 31.28
CA PRO A 590 61.76 7.09 30.41
C PRO A 590 62.53 6.25 29.40
N PRO A 591 62.75 6.72 28.17
CA PRO A 591 63.40 5.95 27.11
C PRO A 591 64.85 5.73 27.39
N GLY A 592 65.30 4.45 27.32
CA GLY A 592 66.70 4.06 27.33
C GLY A 592 67.43 4.67 26.13
N LYS A 593 68.73 4.94 26.34
CA LYS A 593 69.66 5.60 25.39
C LYS A 593 69.63 4.92 24.01
N LEU A 594 69.38 5.73 22.99
CA LEU A 594 69.44 5.37 21.56
C LEU A 594 70.92 5.20 21.14
N LEU A 595 71.21 4.09 20.49
CA LEU A 595 72.40 3.90 19.67
C LEU A 595 72.23 4.60 18.32
N PRO A 596 73.32 5.11 17.68
CA PRO A 596 73.18 5.95 16.48
C PRO A 596 72.78 5.09 15.24
N PRO A 597 72.07 5.72 14.29
CA PRO A 597 71.53 5.01 13.12
C PRO A 597 72.59 4.75 12.06
N LYS A 598 72.53 3.54 11.46
CA LYS A 598 73.30 3.20 10.26
C LYS A 598 72.68 3.90 9.05
N SER A 599 73.55 4.49 8.22
CA SER A 599 73.25 5.19 6.98
C SER A 599 72.44 4.37 5.97
N PRO A 600 71.54 4.97 5.21
CA PRO A 600 70.76 4.28 4.19
C PRO A 600 71.54 4.14 2.87
N VAL A 601 71.41 2.95 2.30
CA VAL A 601 71.89 2.59 0.95
C VAL A 601 70.87 3.13 -0.07
N ALA A 602 71.37 3.81 -1.11
CA ALA A 602 70.55 4.37 -2.19
C ALA A 602 69.99 3.30 -3.16
N PRO A 603 68.80 3.47 -3.70
CA PRO A 603 68.26 2.61 -4.74
C PRO A 603 68.75 3.00 -6.14
N PRO A 604 68.82 2.05 -7.10
CA PRO A 604 69.28 2.30 -8.44
C PRO A 604 68.26 3.05 -9.33
N PRO A 605 68.69 3.72 -10.40
CA PRO A 605 67.86 4.57 -11.23
C PRO A 605 67.05 3.75 -12.24
N GLY A 606 65.76 4.10 -12.41
CA GLY A 606 64.87 3.61 -13.45
C GLY A 606 64.85 4.52 -14.67
N PRO A 607 64.47 4.01 -15.85
CA PRO A 607 64.68 4.72 -17.11
C PRO A 607 63.63 5.77 -17.43
N SER A 608 64.13 6.80 -18.11
CA SER A 608 63.42 7.94 -18.68
C SER A 608 62.41 7.55 -19.77
N ALA A 609 61.23 8.17 -19.77
CA ALA A 609 60.34 8.21 -20.92
C ALA A 609 59.96 9.66 -21.26
N GLY A 610 60.10 9.98 -22.51
CA GLY A 610 60.12 11.27 -23.09
C GLY A 610 58.76 11.99 -23.19
N ALA A 611 58.92 13.26 -23.31
CA ALA A 611 57.90 14.27 -23.56
C ALA A 611 57.24 14.12 -24.96
N ARG A 612 55.94 14.38 -25.02
CA ARG A 612 55.39 15.11 -26.18
C ARG A 612 54.28 16.05 -25.74
N GLN A 613 54.47 17.27 -26.15
CA GLN A 613 53.58 18.41 -26.13
C GLN A 613 52.41 18.23 -27.11
N GLY A 614 51.30 18.88 -26.83
CA GLY A 614 50.21 19.09 -27.77
C GLY A 614 49.12 19.95 -27.22
N LYS A 615 49.22 21.27 -27.39
CA LYS A 615 48.17 22.26 -27.18
C LYS A 615 47.04 22.01 -28.19
N THR A 616 45.78 22.22 -27.80
CA THR A 616 44.92 23.27 -28.42
C THR A 616 43.54 23.30 -27.75
N ALA A 617 43.10 24.49 -27.48
CA ALA A 617 41.77 24.89 -27.02
C ALA A 617 40.75 24.75 -28.18
N CYS A 618 39.47 24.57 -27.83
CA CYS A 618 38.33 25.39 -28.25
C CYS A 618 36.96 24.74 -28.03
N ALA A 619 36.15 25.45 -27.31
CA ALA A 619 34.73 25.78 -27.46
C ALA A 619 33.62 24.71 -27.34
N PRO A 620 32.44 25.11 -26.85
CA PRO A 620 31.46 24.22 -26.24
C PRO A 620 30.46 23.65 -27.25
N GLY A 621 30.39 22.33 -27.29
CA GLY A 621 29.40 21.59 -28.06
C GLY A 621 28.05 21.48 -27.33
N ARG A 622 27.02 21.89 -28.02
CA ARG A 622 25.61 21.80 -27.66
C ARG A 622 25.25 20.38 -27.17
N ARG A 623 24.72 20.27 -25.95
CA ARG A 623 24.01 19.07 -25.50
C ARG A 623 22.68 18.99 -26.25
N ALA A 624 22.52 17.96 -27.06
CA ALA A 624 21.24 17.56 -27.61
C ALA A 624 20.33 17.11 -26.45
N GLN A 625 19.22 17.78 -26.29
CA GLN A 625 18.10 17.31 -25.49
C GLN A 625 17.51 16.05 -26.16
N LYS A 626 17.68 14.91 -25.56
CA LYS A 626 16.86 13.73 -25.87
C LYS A 626 15.44 14.04 -25.38
N LYS A 627 14.53 14.23 -26.30
CA LYS A 627 13.08 14.20 -26.06
C LYS A 627 12.74 12.81 -25.55
N ASN A 628 12.30 12.71 -24.29
CA ASN A 628 11.57 11.55 -23.81
C ASN A 628 10.17 11.64 -24.39
N GLU A 629 9.90 10.77 -25.35
CA GLU A 629 8.55 10.51 -25.83
C GLU A 629 7.80 9.78 -24.71
N VAL A 630 6.84 10.46 -24.13
CA VAL A 630 5.85 9.87 -23.22
C VAL A 630 4.82 9.18 -24.11
N PHE A 631 4.76 7.87 -24.05
CA PHE A 631 3.68 7.10 -24.68
C PHE A 631 2.37 7.37 -23.93
N VAL A 632 1.51 8.13 -24.55
CA VAL A 632 0.12 8.31 -24.16
C VAL A 632 -0.67 7.15 -24.78
N PHE A 633 -1.17 6.24 -23.98
CA PHE A 633 -2.15 5.26 -24.43
C PHE A 633 -3.51 5.94 -24.57
N SER A 634 -3.94 6.13 -25.80
CA SER A 634 -5.34 6.44 -26.12
C SER A 634 -6.17 5.16 -26.00
N PRO A 635 -7.40 5.22 -25.46
CA PRO A 635 -8.29 4.08 -25.50
C PRO A 635 -8.74 3.82 -26.93
N LEU A 636 -8.58 2.59 -27.38
CA LEU A 636 -9.16 2.09 -28.61
C LEU A 636 -10.69 2.07 -28.48
N ARG A 637 -11.35 2.81 -29.38
CA ARG A 637 -12.79 2.71 -29.60
C ARG A 637 -13.08 1.38 -30.30
N THR A 638 -13.92 0.58 -29.73
CA THR A 638 -15.01 -0.15 -30.40
C THR A 638 -16.16 -0.33 -29.43
#